data_2016e33fe15d7fe50407bd76f9baf1d8
#
_entry.id   2016e33fe15d7fe50407bd76f9baf1d8
#
_cell.length_a   1.000
_cell.length_b   1.000
_cell.length_c   1.000
_cell.angle_alpha   90.00
_cell.angle_beta   90.00
_cell.angle_gamma   90.00
#
_symmetry.space_group_name_H-M   'P 1'
#
loop_
_entity.id
_entity.type
_entity.pdbx_description
1 polymer ?
#
loop_
_entity_poly.entity_id
_entity_poly.type
_entity_poly.pdbx_seq_one_letter_code
_entity_poly.pdbx_strand_id
1 'polypeptide(L)'
;MAAFDRIKSGIPEMDTALDSIRLGDNVVWRVSELSEFRLFMEPYIKQAIEDNRKIVYFRFASHEPLLEEDPRIERIEVPLSHRFETFTVDIHNEIEKAGRDAFYVFDCLSELQAAWATDLMMGNFFRVTCPFLFILDTVAFFPIIRGKHSVQAINKILDTTQLFLDVYSDKKNVYVRPEKVWNRASDTMFLPHTYDPENGEFRPIFDGVKSSRFYHTLGLAQRSAEEQYSDSWDQFFIRVKLLRENGIDITKECSRMCNIMMTRDTRMREMVKRNFTPEDYFAVRDHMVGTGMVGGKSCGMLLARAIIRNKEPDISDVLEPHDSFYVGSDVYYTYIVDNNLWDIRIRQRTEEGYFALADEFANKIMDGTFTPAMRDRFIRIIEYYGQDPYIIRSSSILEDGFGNAFAGKYESVFCANRGSLEERISEFEHAIKVVYASSMSLSALDYRKRRGLADRDEQMALLIQRVSGSYYGTFYMPCAAGVGYSYSPYRIMKDSDPTAGMLRLVMGLGTSAVDRTEGSYPRIVNLDMPEKSSYSSSADKHKFSQGKAEAINMTECQLEKLSYEKIEQDIPKYLEKLLIEHDTEAESRLREMGRRREVKFISCRGLVANAPLMDQMRRMLQCIQEEYEYPVDTEFTINISENGEYSIDLLQCRPLQVQKGKNGSVVPAGIPEENILLESKGASMGISGTSTLDLIVYVDPVKYYELPYKDKDLVAKLIGKINWHYRDLEKHMMLIVPGRVGTTSPELGVPTAFADISAYDIICETEESRAGYNPELSYGSHIFQDLVEAEILYTAVFQGEKTKHYSPEKLADSKDLIDEFGYSEVLKGIVHVYDVSDRKCEVFNDIAGEHLLITC
;
A
#
# COMPACT_ATOMS: atom_id res chain seq x y z
N MET A 1 32.09 8.54 -35.62
CA MET A 1 31.27 7.46 -35.12
C MET A 1 32.18 6.45 -34.43
N ALA A 2 32.37 6.59 -33.15
CA ALA A 2 33.17 5.63 -32.35
C ALA A 2 32.40 4.33 -32.06
N ALA A 3 31.05 4.34 -32.17
CA ALA A 3 30.23 3.16 -32.05
C ALA A 3 30.67 2.10 -33.06
N PHE A 4 30.93 0.90 -32.54
CA PHE A 4 31.44 -0.24 -33.29
C PHE A 4 32.95 -0.27 -33.58
N ASP A 5 33.76 0.59 -33.01
CA ASP A 5 35.20 0.47 -33.08
C ASP A 5 35.62 -0.85 -32.43
N ARG A 6 36.52 -1.57 -33.15
CA ARG A 6 37.02 -2.89 -32.70
C ARG A 6 37.99 -2.68 -31.55
N ILE A 7 37.80 -3.43 -30.50
CA ILE A 7 38.67 -3.49 -29.34
C ILE A 7 39.23 -4.89 -29.15
N LYS A 8 40.33 -4.98 -28.46
CA LYS A 8 40.99 -6.25 -28.19
C LYS A 8 40.39 -6.84 -26.89
N SER A 9 40.11 -8.13 -26.93
CA SER A 9 39.68 -8.92 -25.76
C SER A 9 40.82 -9.36 -24.86
N GLY A 10 42.05 -9.21 -25.28
CA GLY A 10 43.24 -9.82 -24.69
C GLY A 10 43.49 -11.27 -25.16
N ILE A 11 42.62 -11.84 -26.00
CA ILE A 11 42.71 -13.16 -26.61
C ILE A 11 42.59 -12.97 -28.12
N PRO A 12 43.72 -12.81 -28.87
CA PRO A 12 43.72 -12.44 -30.30
C PRO A 12 42.98 -13.44 -31.22
N GLU A 13 43.02 -14.71 -30.89
CA GLU A 13 42.33 -15.73 -31.67
C GLU A 13 40.79 -15.68 -31.43
N MET A 14 40.34 -15.30 -30.23
CA MET A 14 38.93 -15.06 -29.94
C MET A 14 38.46 -13.79 -30.69
N ASP A 15 39.29 -12.76 -30.75
CA ASP A 15 38.97 -11.54 -31.50
C ASP A 15 38.80 -11.84 -32.99
N THR A 16 39.61 -12.78 -33.54
CA THR A 16 39.46 -13.25 -34.91
C THR A 16 38.18 -14.08 -35.09
N ALA A 17 37.92 -15.02 -34.20
CA ALA A 17 36.75 -15.89 -34.25
C ALA A 17 35.42 -15.14 -34.13
N LEU A 18 35.37 -14.13 -33.28
CA LEU A 18 34.14 -13.34 -33.02
C LEU A 18 34.10 -12.04 -33.84
N ASP A 19 35.03 -11.76 -34.73
CA ASP A 19 35.20 -10.48 -35.42
C ASP A 19 35.30 -9.31 -34.44
N SER A 20 36.07 -9.50 -33.38
CA SER A 20 36.40 -8.58 -32.25
C SER A 20 35.22 -8.22 -31.36
N ILE A 21 35.53 -7.84 -30.12
CA ILE A 21 34.63 -7.08 -29.28
C ILE A 21 34.57 -5.64 -29.84
N ARG A 22 33.46 -4.92 -29.64
CA ARG A 22 33.27 -3.59 -30.18
C ARG A 22 32.77 -2.64 -29.09
N LEU A 23 33.07 -1.36 -29.25
CA LEU A 23 32.43 -0.35 -28.39
C LEU A 23 30.90 -0.42 -28.49
N GLY A 24 30.22 -0.43 -27.36
CA GLY A 24 28.79 -0.66 -27.23
C GLY A 24 28.43 -2.11 -26.84
N ASP A 25 29.37 -3.04 -26.77
CA ASP A 25 29.07 -4.45 -26.48
C ASP A 25 28.74 -4.70 -25.01
N ASN A 26 27.62 -5.34 -24.80
CA ASN A 26 27.29 -6.04 -23.56
C ASN A 26 27.53 -7.53 -23.76
N VAL A 27 28.53 -8.05 -23.07
CA VAL A 27 29.02 -9.43 -23.22
C VAL A 27 28.59 -10.28 -22.03
N VAL A 28 27.72 -11.22 -22.25
CA VAL A 28 27.26 -12.14 -21.20
C VAL A 28 28.01 -13.44 -21.28
N TRP A 29 28.58 -13.86 -20.16
CA TRP A 29 29.28 -15.11 -19.97
C TRP A 29 28.44 -16.05 -19.12
N ARG A 30 27.84 -17.07 -19.73
CA ARG A 30 27.08 -18.08 -19.00
C ARG A 30 28.02 -19.23 -18.64
N VAL A 31 28.36 -19.33 -17.36
CA VAL A 31 29.38 -20.23 -16.81
C VAL A 31 28.77 -21.19 -15.80
N SER A 32 29.46 -22.30 -15.53
CA SER A 32 29.09 -23.20 -14.44
C SER A 32 29.65 -22.74 -13.10
N GLU A 33 30.84 -22.16 -13.11
CA GLU A 33 31.54 -21.61 -11.95
C GLU A 33 32.24 -20.30 -12.32
N LEU A 34 32.44 -19.39 -11.37
CA LEU A 34 33.08 -18.09 -11.62
C LEU A 34 34.56 -18.21 -12.00
N SER A 35 35.23 -19.31 -11.67
CA SER A 35 36.58 -19.65 -12.13
C SER A 35 36.64 -19.69 -13.66
N GLU A 36 35.61 -20.19 -14.32
CA GLU A 36 35.55 -20.20 -15.80
C GLU A 36 35.45 -18.79 -16.38
N PHE A 37 34.70 -17.89 -15.73
CA PHE A 37 34.60 -16.48 -16.13
C PHE A 37 35.95 -15.75 -16.03
N ARG A 38 36.71 -16.00 -14.97
CA ARG A 38 38.01 -15.36 -14.76
C ARG A 38 38.97 -15.62 -15.93
N LEU A 39 38.92 -16.77 -16.57
CA LEU A 39 39.76 -17.10 -17.71
C LEU A 39 39.63 -16.12 -18.89
N PHE A 40 38.49 -15.45 -19.02
CA PHE A 40 38.20 -14.48 -20.09
C PHE A 40 38.24 -13.05 -19.59
N MET A 41 37.88 -12.84 -18.35
CA MET A 41 37.86 -11.52 -17.73
C MET A 41 39.31 -10.99 -17.48
N GLU A 42 40.20 -11.82 -16.98
CA GLU A 42 41.57 -11.39 -16.66
C GLU A 42 42.35 -10.92 -17.90
N PRO A 43 42.39 -11.64 -19.07
CA PRO A 43 42.97 -11.11 -20.29
C PRO A 43 42.33 -9.81 -20.77
N TYR A 44 40.99 -9.71 -20.68
CA TYR A 44 40.28 -8.50 -21.05
C TYR A 44 40.68 -7.29 -20.20
N ILE A 45 40.78 -7.43 -18.89
CA ILE A 45 41.20 -6.35 -17.98
C ILE A 45 42.66 -5.97 -18.23
N LYS A 46 43.52 -6.95 -18.40
CA LYS A 46 44.93 -6.69 -18.71
C LYS A 46 45.07 -5.90 -20.01
N GLN A 47 44.37 -6.25 -21.06
CA GLN A 47 44.34 -5.54 -22.31
C GLN A 47 43.78 -4.11 -22.16
N ALA A 48 42.68 -3.97 -21.40
CA ALA A 48 42.09 -2.66 -21.15
C ALA A 48 43.03 -1.70 -20.39
N ILE A 49 43.84 -2.23 -19.47
CA ILE A 49 44.88 -1.47 -18.78
C ILE A 49 45.98 -1.03 -19.75
N GLU A 50 46.44 -1.94 -20.63
CA GLU A 50 47.44 -1.65 -21.65
C GLU A 50 46.94 -0.59 -22.63
N ASP A 51 45.65 -0.63 -22.97
CA ASP A 51 45.00 0.33 -23.85
C ASP A 51 44.58 1.64 -23.12
N ASN A 52 44.97 1.79 -21.83
CA ASN A 52 44.69 2.95 -20.98
C ASN A 52 43.19 3.30 -20.94
N ARG A 53 42.34 2.29 -20.83
CA ARG A 53 40.88 2.45 -20.73
C ARG A 53 40.46 2.72 -19.29
N LYS A 54 39.37 3.49 -19.10
CA LYS A 54 38.74 3.63 -17.81
C LYS A 54 38.01 2.33 -17.46
N ILE A 55 38.37 1.68 -16.35
CA ILE A 55 37.83 0.40 -15.92
C ILE A 55 37.06 0.58 -14.63
N VAL A 56 35.82 0.12 -14.59
CA VAL A 56 34.92 0.14 -13.44
C VAL A 56 34.48 -1.27 -13.08
N TYR A 57 34.62 -1.63 -11.82
CA TYR A 57 34.19 -2.92 -11.29
C TYR A 57 33.03 -2.72 -10.30
N PHE A 58 31.84 -3.19 -10.64
CA PHE A 58 30.68 -3.19 -9.77
C PHE A 58 30.68 -4.39 -8.84
N ARG A 59 30.88 -4.12 -7.56
CA ARG A 59 30.91 -5.11 -6.49
C ARG A 59 29.60 -5.11 -5.71
N PHE A 60 28.87 -6.24 -5.67
CA PHE A 60 27.61 -6.39 -4.94
C PHE A 60 27.34 -7.82 -4.44
N ALA A 61 28.01 -8.82 -4.98
CA ALA A 61 27.76 -10.22 -4.63
C ALA A 61 28.50 -10.68 -3.38
N SER A 62 28.05 -11.80 -2.79
CA SER A 62 28.65 -12.38 -1.59
C SER A 62 29.91 -13.20 -1.84
N HIS A 63 30.13 -13.66 -3.09
CA HIS A 63 31.33 -14.40 -3.46
C HIS A 63 32.61 -13.56 -3.32
N GLU A 64 33.77 -14.19 -3.32
CA GLU A 64 35.07 -13.49 -3.31
C GLU A 64 35.17 -12.53 -4.52
N PRO A 65 35.79 -11.34 -4.33
CA PRO A 65 35.98 -10.38 -5.41
C PRO A 65 36.56 -11.02 -6.68
N LEU A 66 35.98 -10.67 -7.83
CA LEU A 66 36.47 -11.18 -9.13
C LEU A 66 37.82 -10.58 -9.49
N LEU A 67 38.04 -9.33 -9.14
CA LEU A 67 39.26 -8.57 -9.37
C LEU A 67 39.93 -8.23 -8.04
N GLU A 68 41.27 -8.35 -8.03
CA GLU A 68 42.10 -7.84 -6.94
C GLU A 68 42.09 -6.32 -6.91
N GLU A 69 42.53 -5.74 -5.79
CA GLU A 69 42.67 -4.26 -5.69
C GLU A 69 43.80 -3.77 -6.58
N ASP A 70 43.42 -2.92 -7.55
CA ASP A 70 44.37 -2.23 -8.44
C ASP A 70 43.97 -0.76 -8.55
N PRO A 71 44.86 0.21 -8.30
CA PRO A 71 44.55 1.63 -8.36
C PRO A 71 44.10 2.13 -9.76
N ARG A 72 44.25 1.34 -10.80
CA ARG A 72 43.78 1.64 -12.16
C ARG A 72 42.36 1.18 -12.42
N ILE A 73 41.75 0.47 -11.48
CA ILE A 73 40.40 -0.04 -11.55
C ILE A 73 39.52 0.65 -10.49
N GLU A 74 38.53 1.38 -10.92
CA GLU A 74 37.55 2.01 -10.02
C GLU A 74 36.59 0.96 -9.50
N ARG A 75 36.68 0.62 -8.20
CA ARG A 75 35.76 -0.35 -7.58
C ARG A 75 34.63 0.39 -6.92
N ILE A 76 33.38 0.03 -7.30
CA ILE A 76 32.14 0.62 -6.79
C ILE A 76 31.35 -0.45 -6.04
N GLU A 77 31.13 -0.25 -4.76
CA GLU A 77 30.35 -1.15 -3.91
C GLU A 77 28.87 -0.75 -3.95
N VAL A 78 28.01 -1.68 -4.36
CA VAL A 78 26.55 -1.48 -4.38
C VAL A 78 25.93 -2.47 -3.41
N PRO A 79 25.19 -2.02 -2.36
CA PRO A 79 24.64 -2.91 -1.35
C PRO A 79 23.55 -3.85 -1.92
N LEU A 80 23.64 -5.14 -1.63
CA LEU A 80 22.61 -6.13 -1.97
C LEU A 80 21.26 -5.86 -1.28
N SER A 81 21.25 -5.05 -0.22
CA SER A 81 20.02 -4.65 0.47
C SER A 81 19.14 -3.72 -0.37
N HIS A 82 19.72 -3.10 -1.41
CA HIS A 82 18.98 -2.27 -2.34
C HIS A 82 18.07 -3.12 -3.22
N ARG A 83 16.85 -2.64 -3.41
CA ARG A 83 15.85 -3.30 -4.26
C ARG A 83 16.15 -3.03 -5.73
N PHE A 84 15.41 -3.69 -6.60
CA PHE A 84 15.58 -3.59 -8.05
C PHE A 84 15.68 -2.16 -8.56
N GLU A 85 14.75 -1.29 -8.17
CA GLU A 85 14.70 0.10 -8.65
C GLU A 85 15.90 0.90 -8.15
N THR A 86 16.12 0.94 -6.83
CA THR A 86 17.26 1.66 -6.22
C THR A 86 18.60 1.11 -6.72
N PHE A 87 18.75 -0.22 -6.74
CA PHE A 87 19.99 -0.85 -7.26
C PHE A 87 20.27 -0.45 -8.70
N THR A 88 19.26 -0.47 -9.56
CA THR A 88 19.42 -0.11 -10.98
C THR A 88 19.77 1.36 -11.15
N VAL A 89 19.13 2.24 -10.37
CA VAL A 89 19.42 3.69 -10.37
C VAL A 89 20.84 3.96 -9.90
N ASP A 90 21.28 3.31 -8.83
CA ASP A 90 22.66 3.47 -8.33
C ASP A 90 23.68 3.06 -9.40
N ILE A 91 23.48 1.92 -10.06
CA ILE A 91 24.32 1.47 -11.18
C ILE A 91 24.31 2.50 -12.33
N HIS A 92 23.14 2.99 -12.73
CA HIS A 92 23.02 3.96 -13.81
C HIS A 92 23.71 5.29 -13.47
N ASN A 93 23.59 5.80 -12.25
CA ASN A 93 24.26 7.01 -11.81
C ASN A 93 25.80 6.88 -11.89
N GLU A 94 26.34 5.72 -11.51
CA GLU A 94 27.79 5.49 -11.59
C GLU A 94 28.25 5.31 -13.05
N ILE A 95 27.43 4.67 -13.90
CA ILE A 95 27.71 4.58 -15.35
C ILE A 95 27.71 5.99 -15.98
N GLU A 96 26.75 6.86 -15.63
CA GLU A 96 26.67 8.23 -16.13
C GLU A 96 27.89 9.07 -15.69
N LYS A 97 28.33 8.94 -14.43
CA LYS A 97 29.55 9.59 -13.92
C LYS A 97 30.81 9.10 -14.64
N ALA A 98 30.88 7.82 -14.95
CA ALA A 98 32.02 7.25 -15.65
C ALA A 98 32.09 7.74 -17.10
N GLY A 99 30.94 7.98 -17.73
CA GLY A 99 30.84 8.55 -19.07
C GLY A 99 31.07 7.53 -20.20
N ARG A 100 31.40 8.05 -21.37
CA ARG A 100 31.65 7.25 -22.58
C ARG A 100 32.93 6.45 -22.53
N ASP A 101 33.00 5.40 -23.33
CA ASP A 101 34.16 4.55 -23.58
C ASP A 101 34.67 3.82 -22.33
N ALA A 102 33.93 3.76 -21.25
CA ALA A 102 34.28 3.04 -20.03
C ALA A 102 34.08 1.51 -20.20
N PHE A 103 34.93 0.74 -19.53
CA PHE A 103 34.90 -0.71 -19.52
C PHE A 103 34.43 -1.21 -18.17
N TYR A 104 33.46 -2.09 -18.17
CA TYR A 104 32.80 -2.57 -16.95
C TYR A 104 32.99 -4.06 -16.73
N VAL A 105 33.21 -4.44 -15.50
CA VAL A 105 33.05 -5.79 -15.00
C VAL A 105 31.99 -5.77 -13.93
N PHE A 106 31.00 -6.62 -14.05
CA PHE A 106 29.96 -6.82 -13.03
C PHE A 106 30.28 -8.09 -12.24
N ASP A 107 29.95 -8.07 -10.94
CA ASP A 107 29.87 -9.27 -10.15
C ASP A 107 28.80 -10.23 -10.71
N CYS A 108 28.76 -11.43 -10.18
CA CYS A 108 27.82 -12.46 -10.63
C CYS A 108 26.36 -12.03 -10.39
N LEU A 109 25.70 -11.66 -11.48
CA LEU A 109 24.30 -11.22 -11.43
C LEU A 109 23.36 -12.30 -10.90
N SER A 110 23.70 -13.58 -11.02
CA SER A 110 22.88 -14.68 -10.44
C SER A 110 22.78 -14.62 -8.92
N GLU A 111 23.68 -13.92 -8.23
CA GLU A 111 23.59 -13.69 -6.78
C GLU A 111 22.46 -12.73 -6.40
N LEU A 112 22.05 -11.84 -7.31
CA LEU A 112 20.93 -10.91 -7.08
C LEU A 112 19.59 -11.63 -6.90
N GLN A 113 19.45 -12.86 -7.36
CA GLN A 113 18.27 -13.68 -7.09
C GLN A 113 18.03 -13.91 -5.60
N ALA A 114 19.08 -13.96 -4.80
CA ALA A 114 18.93 -14.08 -3.35
C ALA A 114 18.30 -12.83 -2.72
N ALA A 115 18.58 -11.66 -3.28
CA ALA A 115 18.05 -10.37 -2.83
C ALA A 115 16.68 -10.04 -3.45
N TRP A 116 16.46 -10.40 -4.71
CA TRP A 116 15.25 -10.06 -5.48
C TRP A 116 14.23 -11.20 -5.56
N ALA A 117 14.61 -12.40 -5.12
CA ALA A 117 13.80 -13.61 -5.06
C ALA A 117 13.34 -14.18 -6.41
N THR A 118 13.70 -13.56 -7.55
CA THR A 118 13.22 -13.94 -8.88
C THR A 118 14.22 -13.59 -9.98
N ASP A 119 14.20 -14.31 -11.07
CA ASP A 119 14.97 -14.02 -12.27
C ASP A 119 14.24 -13.07 -13.25
N LEU A 120 12.97 -12.77 -13.04
CA LEU A 120 12.25 -11.73 -13.79
C LEU A 120 12.95 -10.37 -13.66
N MET A 121 13.34 -10.00 -12.44
CA MET A 121 14.06 -8.76 -12.19
C MET A 121 15.44 -8.77 -12.85
N MET A 122 16.07 -9.92 -12.97
CA MET A 122 17.31 -10.08 -13.73
C MET A 122 17.12 -9.73 -15.21
N GLY A 123 16.11 -10.32 -15.85
CA GLY A 123 15.77 -9.98 -17.23
C GLY A 123 15.43 -8.49 -17.41
N ASN A 124 14.72 -7.91 -16.45
CA ASN A 124 14.38 -6.49 -16.45
C ASN A 124 15.62 -5.59 -16.29
N PHE A 125 16.57 -5.98 -15.42
CA PHE A 125 17.85 -5.26 -15.27
C PHE A 125 18.62 -5.19 -16.60
N PHE A 126 18.77 -6.28 -17.29
CA PHE A 126 19.42 -6.30 -18.60
C PHE A 126 18.69 -5.40 -19.61
N ARG A 127 17.36 -5.43 -19.58
CA ARG A 127 16.53 -4.67 -20.52
C ARG A 127 16.63 -3.16 -20.34
N VAL A 128 16.90 -2.68 -19.14
CA VAL A 128 17.07 -1.23 -18.87
C VAL A 128 18.54 -0.81 -18.86
N THR A 129 19.47 -1.67 -18.50
CA THR A 129 20.90 -1.32 -18.35
C THR A 129 21.68 -1.50 -19.65
N CYS A 130 21.48 -2.59 -20.39
CA CYS A 130 22.24 -2.81 -21.63
C CYS A 130 22.03 -1.75 -22.72
N PRO A 131 20.79 -1.28 -23.01
CA PRO A 131 20.60 -0.17 -23.94
C PRO A 131 21.29 1.14 -23.47
N PHE A 132 21.29 1.39 -22.16
CA PHE A 132 21.96 2.55 -21.58
C PHE A 132 23.49 2.50 -21.77
N LEU A 133 24.10 1.35 -21.49
CA LEU A 133 25.52 1.10 -21.74
C LEU A 133 25.85 1.20 -23.23
N PHE A 134 24.99 0.68 -24.11
CA PHE A 134 25.17 0.71 -25.55
C PHE A 134 25.24 2.15 -26.10
N ILE A 135 24.37 3.05 -25.63
CA ILE A 135 24.33 4.46 -26.05
C ILE A 135 25.61 5.21 -25.65
N LEU A 136 26.25 4.80 -24.56
CA LEU A 136 27.48 5.37 -24.07
C LEU A 136 28.74 4.78 -24.69
N ASP A 137 28.61 3.90 -25.69
CA ASP A 137 29.73 3.26 -26.37
C ASP A 137 30.68 2.51 -25.39
N THR A 138 30.12 1.88 -24.36
CA THR A 138 30.88 1.19 -23.30
C THR A 138 31.06 -0.29 -23.65
N VAL A 139 31.87 -0.99 -22.88
CA VAL A 139 31.96 -2.46 -22.95
C VAL A 139 31.77 -3.04 -21.57
N ALA A 140 30.83 -3.96 -21.45
CA ALA A 140 30.47 -4.55 -20.17
C ALA A 140 30.49 -6.09 -20.20
N PHE A 141 31.13 -6.69 -19.20
CA PHE A 141 31.17 -8.14 -19.01
C PHE A 141 30.29 -8.54 -17.84
N PHE A 142 29.36 -9.46 -18.08
CA PHE A 142 28.36 -9.94 -17.14
C PHE A 142 28.46 -11.46 -16.97
N PRO A 143 28.91 -11.98 -15.83
CA PRO A 143 28.83 -13.42 -15.55
C PRO A 143 27.43 -13.78 -15.02
N ILE A 144 26.86 -14.87 -15.55
CA ILE A 144 25.68 -15.53 -15.05
C ILE A 144 25.95 -17.04 -14.86
N ILE A 145 25.36 -17.63 -13.83
CA ILE A 145 25.52 -19.04 -13.53
C ILE A 145 24.52 -19.88 -14.29
N ARG A 146 25.03 -20.86 -15.03
CA ARG A 146 24.23 -21.86 -15.75
C ARG A 146 23.26 -22.56 -14.79
N GLY A 147 22.04 -22.70 -15.22
CA GLY A 147 21.03 -23.42 -14.46
C GLY A 147 20.43 -22.67 -13.28
N LYS A 148 20.73 -21.38 -13.09
CA LYS A 148 20.06 -20.54 -12.11
C LYS A 148 18.85 -19.79 -12.69
N HIS A 149 18.79 -19.65 -14.00
CA HIS A 149 17.81 -18.81 -14.70
C HIS A 149 16.90 -19.63 -15.58
N SER A 150 15.63 -19.24 -15.65
CA SER A 150 14.64 -19.78 -16.58
C SER A 150 14.97 -19.40 -18.04
N VAL A 151 14.44 -20.16 -18.98
CA VAL A 151 14.54 -19.84 -20.41
C VAL A 151 13.96 -18.45 -20.71
N GLN A 152 12.91 -18.02 -19.99
CA GLN A 152 12.29 -16.71 -20.19
C GLN A 152 13.25 -15.56 -19.82
N ALA A 153 13.95 -15.68 -18.70
CA ALA A 153 14.94 -14.68 -18.29
C ALA A 153 16.14 -14.67 -19.27
N ILE A 154 16.64 -15.85 -19.65
CA ILE A 154 17.71 -15.97 -20.64
C ILE A 154 17.33 -15.35 -21.97
N ASN A 155 16.11 -15.55 -22.46
CA ASN A 155 15.64 -14.91 -23.70
C ASN A 155 15.64 -13.38 -23.59
N LYS A 156 15.17 -12.80 -22.47
CA LYS A 156 15.24 -11.34 -22.24
C LYS A 156 16.70 -10.83 -22.26
N ILE A 157 17.62 -11.59 -21.70
CA ILE A 157 19.06 -11.26 -21.70
C ILE A 157 19.60 -11.35 -23.14
N LEU A 158 19.31 -12.42 -23.86
CA LEU A 158 19.68 -12.59 -25.27
C LEU A 158 19.17 -11.42 -26.12
N ASP A 159 17.93 -10.95 -25.91
CA ASP A 159 17.35 -9.87 -26.71
C ASP A 159 18.15 -8.56 -26.58
N THR A 160 18.73 -8.28 -25.44
CA THR A 160 19.35 -6.99 -25.10
C THR A 160 20.88 -6.96 -25.21
N THR A 161 21.55 -8.11 -25.24
CA THR A 161 23.02 -8.21 -25.27
C THR A 161 23.53 -8.39 -26.69
N GLN A 162 24.77 -7.95 -26.97
CA GLN A 162 25.42 -8.09 -28.29
C GLN A 162 26.15 -9.41 -28.40
N LEU A 163 26.76 -9.86 -27.31
CA LEU A 163 27.43 -11.17 -27.26
C LEU A 163 26.87 -11.98 -26.10
N PHE A 164 26.54 -13.24 -26.38
CA PHE A 164 26.17 -14.21 -25.36
C PHE A 164 27.00 -15.50 -25.59
N LEU A 165 27.89 -15.76 -24.64
CA LEU A 165 28.91 -16.79 -24.74
C LEU A 165 28.70 -17.85 -23.66
N ASP A 166 28.47 -19.08 -24.06
CA ASP A 166 28.37 -20.23 -23.18
C ASP A 166 29.74 -20.88 -22.98
N VAL A 167 30.15 -21.01 -21.74
CA VAL A 167 31.41 -21.66 -21.35
C VAL A 167 31.09 -23.03 -20.73
N TYR A 168 31.75 -24.04 -21.18
CA TYR A 168 31.69 -25.40 -20.66
C TYR A 168 33.09 -25.86 -20.32
N SER A 169 33.28 -26.58 -19.25
CA SER A 169 34.57 -27.17 -18.91
C SER A 169 34.41 -28.64 -18.56
N ASP A 170 35.41 -29.42 -18.96
CA ASP A 170 35.70 -30.73 -18.40
C ASP A 170 37.03 -30.65 -17.63
N LYS A 171 37.48 -31.76 -17.09
CA LYS A 171 38.71 -31.79 -16.28
C LYS A 171 39.98 -31.32 -17.01
N LYS A 172 39.95 -31.18 -18.35
CA LYS A 172 41.13 -30.92 -19.19
C LYS A 172 40.94 -29.77 -20.18
N ASN A 173 39.70 -29.48 -20.56
CA ASN A 173 39.42 -28.57 -21.67
C ASN A 173 38.37 -27.54 -21.25
N VAL A 174 38.51 -26.32 -21.74
CA VAL A 174 37.50 -25.27 -21.70
C VAL A 174 36.93 -25.10 -23.09
N TYR A 175 35.62 -25.07 -23.19
CA TYR A 175 34.89 -24.89 -24.42
C TYR A 175 34.07 -23.61 -24.36
N VAL A 176 34.04 -22.88 -25.48
CA VAL A 176 33.20 -21.69 -25.64
C VAL A 176 32.27 -21.89 -26.80
N ARG A 177 30.98 -21.76 -26.59
CA ARG A 177 29.96 -21.77 -27.63
C ARG A 177 29.25 -20.43 -27.68
N PRO A 178 29.43 -19.64 -28.73
CA PRO A 178 28.68 -18.43 -28.93
C PRO A 178 27.22 -18.73 -29.27
N GLU A 179 26.29 -18.29 -28.45
CA GLU A 179 24.85 -18.42 -28.67
C GLU A 179 24.27 -17.19 -29.39
N LYS A 180 24.87 -16.01 -29.16
CA LYS A 180 24.55 -14.77 -29.88
C LYS A 180 25.83 -13.99 -30.19
N VAL A 181 25.94 -13.59 -31.45
CA VAL A 181 26.97 -12.68 -31.95
C VAL A 181 26.27 -11.68 -32.88
N TRP A 182 26.09 -10.45 -32.41
CA TRP A 182 25.30 -9.47 -33.13
C TRP A 182 26.11 -8.62 -34.09
N ASN A 183 25.60 -8.44 -35.34
CA ASN A 183 26.13 -7.56 -36.38
C ASN A 183 27.61 -7.81 -36.74
N ARG A 184 28.03 -9.07 -36.82
CA ARG A 184 29.38 -9.52 -37.15
C ARG A 184 29.37 -10.70 -38.12
N ALA A 185 30.49 -10.93 -38.81
CA ALA A 185 30.65 -12.03 -39.69
C ALA A 185 32.03 -12.66 -39.57
N SER A 186 32.07 -13.91 -39.21
CA SER A 186 33.23 -14.77 -39.24
C SER A 186 32.79 -16.20 -39.58
N ASP A 187 33.57 -16.96 -40.30
CA ASP A 187 33.23 -18.31 -40.73
C ASP A 187 33.08 -19.30 -39.56
N THR A 188 33.65 -18.97 -38.40
CA THR A 188 33.70 -19.85 -37.23
C THR A 188 32.92 -19.37 -36.04
N MET A 189 32.32 -18.17 -36.04
CA MET A 189 31.81 -17.49 -34.84
C MET A 189 30.71 -18.24 -34.10
N PHE A 190 29.95 -19.14 -34.75
CA PHE A 190 28.92 -19.94 -34.10
C PHE A 190 29.34 -21.40 -33.86
N LEU A 191 30.57 -21.78 -34.25
CA LEU A 191 31.11 -23.08 -33.89
C LEU A 191 31.48 -23.14 -32.42
N PRO A 192 31.47 -24.28 -31.78
CA PRO A 192 32.12 -24.46 -30.50
C PRO A 192 33.63 -24.32 -30.66
N HIS A 193 34.28 -23.67 -29.72
CA HIS A 193 35.72 -23.44 -29.67
C HIS A 193 36.33 -24.11 -28.46
N THR A 194 37.58 -24.57 -28.54
CA THR A 194 38.41 -24.90 -27.37
C THR A 194 39.24 -23.69 -26.98
N TYR A 195 39.37 -23.45 -25.67
CA TYR A 195 40.26 -22.44 -25.13
C TYR A 195 41.32 -23.08 -24.23
N ASP A 196 42.58 -22.79 -24.50
CA ASP A 196 43.72 -23.15 -23.67
C ASP A 196 44.26 -21.90 -23.00
N PRO A 197 43.99 -21.71 -21.69
CA PRO A 197 44.42 -20.50 -20.95
C PRO A 197 45.93 -20.37 -20.80
N GLU A 198 46.68 -21.50 -20.81
CA GLU A 198 48.15 -21.50 -20.64
C GLU A 198 48.86 -20.96 -21.86
N ASN A 199 48.37 -21.34 -23.04
CA ASN A 199 48.96 -20.90 -24.31
C ASN A 199 48.21 -19.76 -25.01
N GLY A 200 47.05 -19.34 -24.48
CA GLY A 200 46.15 -18.35 -25.07
C GLY A 200 45.47 -18.77 -26.36
N GLU A 201 45.51 -20.07 -26.70
CA GLU A 201 44.98 -20.61 -27.95
C GLU A 201 43.45 -20.76 -27.91
N PHE A 202 42.74 -20.06 -28.83
CA PHE A 202 41.30 -20.15 -29.00
C PHE A 202 40.96 -20.70 -30.40
N ARG A 203 40.58 -21.99 -30.48
CA ARG A 203 40.46 -22.68 -31.76
C ARG A 203 39.08 -23.28 -31.99
N PRO A 204 38.49 -23.11 -33.20
CA PRO A 204 37.23 -23.74 -33.53
C PRO A 204 37.38 -25.29 -33.62
N ILE A 205 36.34 -25.99 -33.25
CA ILE A 205 36.30 -27.46 -33.26
C ILE A 205 35.80 -27.93 -34.61
N PHE A 206 36.74 -28.54 -35.39
CA PHE A 206 36.40 -29.15 -36.70
C PHE A 206 36.43 -30.67 -36.67
N ASP A 207 37.19 -31.27 -35.74
CA ASP A 207 37.32 -32.72 -35.71
C ASP A 207 36.23 -33.42 -34.90
N GLY A 208 35.84 -34.62 -35.35
CA GLY A 208 34.77 -35.38 -34.76
C GLY A 208 35.02 -35.87 -33.31
N VAL A 209 36.29 -36.05 -32.92
CA VAL A 209 36.65 -36.52 -31.59
C VAL A 209 36.45 -35.39 -30.56
N LYS A 210 36.94 -34.20 -30.88
CA LYS A 210 36.75 -33.02 -30.04
C LYS A 210 35.26 -32.61 -29.99
N SER A 211 34.59 -32.68 -31.14
CA SER A 211 33.14 -32.44 -31.22
C SER A 211 32.35 -33.37 -30.31
N SER A 212 32.65 -34.69 -30.38
CA SER A 212 31.98 -35.67 -29.51
C SER A 212 32.22 -35.41 -28.03
N ARG A 213 33.44 -35.00 -27.63
CA ARG A 213 33.73 -34.63 -26.25
C ARG A 213 32.97 -33.37 -25.81
N PHE A 214 32.94 -32.36 -26.66
CA PHE A 214 32.15 -31.15 -26.39
C PHE A 214 30.68 -31.49 -26.18
N TYR A 215 30.04 -32.24 -27.08
CA TYR A 215 28.64 -32.62 -26.94
C TYR A 215 28.37 -33.54 -25.76
N HIS A 216 29.33 -34.35 -25.36
CA HIS A 216 29.24 -35.10 -24.10
C HIS A 216 29.24 -34.16 -22.89
N THR A 217 30.13 -33.17 -22.82
CA THR A 217 30.19 -32.16 -21.75
C THR A 217 28.92 -31.31 -21.70
N LEU A 218 28.43 -30.91 -22.88
CA LEU A 218 27.19 -30.17 -23.02
C LEU A 218 25.98 -30.97 -22.48
N GLY A 219 25.91 -32.29 -22.84
CA GLY A 219 24.85 -33.17 -22.39
C GLY A 219 24.82 -33.34 -20.86
N LEU A 220 26.00 -33.38 -20.21
CA LEU A 220 26.09 -33.43 -18.75
C LEU A 220 25.61 -32.10 -18.06
N ALA A 221 25.75 -30.98 -18.77
CA ALA A 221 25.35 -29.67 -18.27
C ALA A 221 23.90 -29.32 -18.60
N GLN A 222 23.24 -30.11 -19.47
CA GLN A 222 21.82 -29.88 -19.81
C GLN A 222 20.89 -30.33 -18.70
N ARG A 223 19.87 -29.52 -18.47
CA ARG A 223 18.73 -29.85 -17.61
C ARG A 223 17.58 -30.51 -18.38
N SER A 224 16.69 -31.19 -17.65
CA SER A 224 15.42 -31.63 -18.23
C SER A 224 14.64 -30.45 -18.84
N ALA A 225 13.78 -30.74 -19.82
CA ALA A 225 12.96 -29.69 -20.44
C ALA A 225 12.09 -28.93 -19.37
N GLU A 226 11.60 -29.65 -18.38
CA GLU A 226 10.80 -29.07 -17.29
C GLU A 226 11.64 -28.15 -16.39
N GLU A 227 12.88 -28.53 -16.06
CA GLU A 227 13.79 -27.74 -15.28
C GLU A 227 14.27 -26.46 -15.97
N GLN A 228 14.25 -26.42 -17.30
CA GLN A 228 14.65 -25.23 -18.07
C GLN A 228 13.65 -24.08 -17.95
N TYR A 229 12.37 -24.39 -17.70
CA TYR A 229 11.33 -23.38 -17.49
C TYR A 229 11.19 -22.89 -16.04
N SER A 230 11.86 -23.56 -15.11
CA SER A 230 11.83 -23.25 -13.69
C SER A 230 13.03 -22.38 -13.31
N ASP A 231 12.77 -21.28 -12.63
CA ASP A 231 13.82 -20.47 -12.04
C ASP A 231 14.20 -20.98 -10.63
N SER A 232 15.10 -20.27 -9.95
CA SER A 232 15.51 -20.64 -8.59
C SER A 232 14.40 -20.47 -7.55
N TRP A 233 13.40 -19.62 -7.84
CA TRP A 233 12.19 -19.49 -7.01
C TRP A 233 11.34 -20.76 -7.09
N ASP A 234 11.00 -21.20 -8.28
CA ASP A 234 10.22 -22.41 -8.49
C ASP A 234 10.93 -23.65 -7.91
N GLN A 235 12.23 -23.78 -8.19
CA GLN A 235 13.05 -24.87 -7.66
C GLN A 235 13.12 -24.87 -6.13
N PHE A 236 13.16 -23.70 -5.51
CA PHE A 236 13.14 -23.58 -4.05
C PHE A 236 11.84 -24.15 -3.48
N PHE A 237 10.66 -23.75 -4.02
CA PHE A 237 9.37 -24.25 -3.54
C PHE A 237 9.20 -25.76 -3.80
N ILE A 238 9.58 -26.25 -4.97
CA ILE A 238 9.56 -27.68 -5.31
C ILE A 238 10.40 -28.46 -4.28
N ARG A 239 11.64 -28.03 -4.04
CA ARG A 239 12.53 -28.67 -3.07
C ARG A 239 11.93 -28.65 -1.66
N VAL A 240 11.39 -27.53 -1.20
CA VAL A 240 10.82 -27.43 0.16
C VAL A 240 9.61 -28.36 0.31
N LYS A 241 8.78 -28.46 -0.73
CA LYS A 241 7.65 -29.41 -0.74
C LYS A 241 8.15 -30.86 -0.60
N LEU A 242 9.18 -31.26 -1.36
CA LEU A 242 9.79 -32.58 -1.28
C LEU A 242 10.42 -32.85 0.12
N LEU A 243 11.14 -31.89 0.70
CA LEU A 243 11.71 -32.02 2.05
C LEU A 243 10.60 -32.31 3.07
N ARG A 244 9.47 -31.58 2.98
CA ARG A 244 8.33 -31.75 3.86
C ARG A 244 7.66 -33.13 3.69
N GLU A 245 7.43 -33.56 2.45
CA GLU A 245 6.85 -34.88 2.14
C GLU A 245 7.70 -36.02 2.70
N ASN A 246 9.01 -35.80 2.81
CA ASN A 246 9.95 -36.74 3.41
C ASN A 246 10.11 -36.56 4.94
N GLY A 247 9.32 -35.72 5.59
CA GLY A 247 9.32 -35.51 7.05
C GLY A 247 10.54 -34.76 7.57
N ILE A 248 11.26 -34.03 6.71
CA ILE A 248 12.42 -33.22 7.11
C ILE A 248 11.94 -31.86 7.65
N ASP A 249 12.60 -31.37 8.71
CA ASP A 249 12.33 -30.05 9.27
C ASP A 249 12.60 -28.96 8.25
N ILE A 250 11.59 -28.11 7.99
CA ILE A 250 11.62 -27.01 7.04
C ILE A 250 11.45 -25.62 7.69
N THR A 251 11.74 -25.51 8.98
CA THR A 251 11.58 -24.24 9.73
C THR A 251 12.41 -23.10 9.13
N LYS A 252 13.64 -23.39 8.66
CA LYS A 252 14.48 -22.40 7.99
C LYS A 252 13.90 -21.96 6.64
N GLU A 253 13.36 -22.92 5.90
CA GLU A 253 12.70 -22.71 4.61
C GLU A 253 11.45 -21.87 4.78
N CYS A 254 10.61 -22.12 5.80
CA CYS A 254 9.46 -21.29 6.14
C CYS A 254 9.89 -19.85 6.46
N SER A 255 10.96 -19.66 7.22
CA SER A 255 11.52 -18.33 7.48
C SER A 255 11.96 -17.63 6.21
N ARG A 256 12.54 -18.37 5.25
CA ARG A 256 12.91 -17.84 3.94
C ARG A 256 11.68 -17.50 3.10
N MET A 257 10.66 -18.37 3.05
CA MET A 257 9.38 -18.09 2.37
C MET A 257 8.74 -16.81 2.90
N CYS A 258 8.68 -16.62 4.22
CA CYS A 258 8.19 -15.40 4.84
C CYS A 258 8.93 -14.14 4.31
N ASN A 259 10.27 -14.19 4.29
CA ASN A 259 11.09 -13.03 3.89
C ASN A 259 10.98 -12.66 2.41
N ILE A 260 10.80 -13.64 1.51
CA ILE A 260 10.77 -13.41 0.07
C ILE A 260 9.38 -13.13 -0.47
N MET A 261 8.32 -13.57 0.25
CA MET A 261 6.96 -13.57 -0.28
C MET A 261 5.98 -12.73 0.57
N MET A 262 6.13 -12.69 1.90
CA MET A 262 5.13 -12.08 2.77
C MET A 262 5.46 -10.63 3.12
N THR A 263 6.48 -10.40 3.93
CA THR A 263 6.80 -9.07 4.46
C THR A 263 8.26 -8.93 4.85
N ARG A 264 8.74 -7.68 4.84
CA ARG A 264 10.06 -7.29 5.38
C ARG A 264 9.96 -6.53 6.70
N ASP A 265 8.75 -6.13 7.10
CA ASP A 265 8.54 -5.54 8.42
C ASP A 265 8.89 -6.56 9.50
N THR A 266 9.76 -6.18 10.45
CA THR A 266 10.28 -7.10 11.44
C THR A 266 9.20 -7.60 12.40
N ARG A 267 8.27 -6.75 12.83
CA ARG A 267 7.18 -7.13 13.74
C ARG A 267 6.19 -8.04 13.04
N MET A 268 5.74 -7.65 11.85
CA MET A 268 4.84 -8.47 11.03
C MET A 268 5.46 -9.84 10.73
N ARG A 269 6.75 -9.87 10.39
CA ARG A 269 7.47 -11.11 10.06
C ARG A 269 7.49 -12.09 11.23
N GLU A 270 7.74 -11.63 12.45
CA GLU A 270 7.75 -12.49 13.63
C GLU A 270 6.34 -13.02 13.94
N MET A 271 5.28 -12.22 13.75
CA MET A 271 3.90 -12.68 13.89
C MET A 271 3.53 -13.70 12.80
N VAL A 272 3.91 -13.47 11.55
CA VAL A 272 3.69 -14.44 10.46
C VAL A 272 4.37 -15.77 10.78
N LYS A 273 5.64 -15.76 11.23
CA LYS A 273 6.36 -16.99 11.59
C LYS A 273 5.72 -17.76 12.73
N ARG A 274 5.10 -17.07 13.71
CA ARG A 274 4.42 -17.73 14.83
C ARG A 274 3.07 -18.34 14.44
N ASN A 275 2.36 -17.72 13.49
CA ASN A 275 0.98 -18.05 13.21
C ASN A 275 0.79 -18.87 11.91
N PHE A 276 1.74 -18.82 10.96
CA PHE A 276 1.63 -19.55 9.70
C PHE A 276 2.16 -20.97 9.82
N THR A 277 1.44 -21.87 9.18
CA THR A 277 1.91 -23.24 8.90
C THR A 277 2.63 -23.28 7.55
N PRO A 278 3.40 -24.33 7.23
CA PRO A 278 3.96 -24.49 5.89
C PRO A 278 2.90 -24.45 4.78
N GLU A 279 1.70 -24.97 5.06
CA GLU A 279 0.56 -24.97 4.12
C GLU A 279 0.13 -23.58 3.73
N ASP A 280 0.16 -22.64 4.65
CA ASP A 280 -0.22 -21.25 4.38
C ASP A 280 0.70 -20.64 3.33
N TYR A 281 2.03 -20.88 3.43
CA TYR A 281 2.98 -20.40 2.43
C TYR A 281 2.78 -21.06 1.06
N PHE A 282 2.50 -22.35 1.02
CA PHE A 282 2.22 -23.04 -0.23
C PHE A 282 0.91 -22.57 -0.85
N ALA A 283 -0.15 -22.37 -0.06
CA ALA A 283 -1.42 -21.84 -0.53
C ALA A 283 -1.25 -20.44 -1.17
N VAL A 284 -0.49 -19.55 -0.52
CA VAL A 284 -0.18 -18.24 -1.10
C VAL A 284 0.59 -18.40 -2.41
N ARG A 285 1.60 -19.27 -2.48
CA ARG A 285 2.38 -19.52 -3.70
C ARG A 285 1.52 -20.05 -4.85
N ASP A 286 0.60 -20.94 -4.55
CA ASP A 286 -0.27 -21.58 -5.57
C ASP A 286 -1.29 -20.57 -6.15
N HIS A 287 -1.68 -19.54 -5.38
CA HIS A 287 -2.58 -18.45 -5.82
C HIS A 287 -1.83 -17.20 -6.30
N MET A 288 -0.51 -17.29 -6.51
CA MET A 288 0.30 -16.14 -6.88
C MET A 288 0.59 -16.07 -8.37
N VAL A 289 0.31 -14.94 -8.99
CA VAL A 289 0.76 -14.61 -10.34
C VAL A 289 2.06 -13.81 -10.26
N GLY A 290 3.07 -14.26 -10.98
CA GLY A 290 4.40 -13.68 -10.91
C GLY A 290 5.15 -14.10 -9.65
N THR A 291 6.00 -13.22 -9.16
CA THR A 291 6.92 -13.44 -8.05
C THR A 291 7.05 -12.17 -7.21
N GLY A 292 7.88 -12.21 -6.18
CA GLY A 292 8.07 -11.09 -5.27
C GLY A 292 7.11 -11.14 -4.08
N MET A 293 6.77 -10.01 -3.51
CA MET A 293 5.93 -9.94 -2.31
C MET A 293 4.45 -9.79 -2.63
N VAL A 294 3.60 -10.32 -1.75
CA VAL A 294 2.14 -10.15 -1.83
C VAL A 294 1.67 -8.79 -1.33
N GLY A 295 2.53 -8.03 -0.65
CA GLY A 295 2.26 -6.70 -0.13
C GLY A 295 1.57 -6.66 1.23
N GLY A 296 1.44 -5.45 1.80
CA GLY A 296 1.02 -5.25 3.19
C GLY A 296 -0.42 -5.65 3.44
N LYS A 297 -1.34 -5.22 2.57
CA LYS A 297 -2.78 -5.53 2.70
C LYS A 297 -3.04 -7.04 2.69
N SER A 298 -2.45 -7.75 1.72
CA SER A 298 -2.56 -9.22 1.64
C SER A 298 -1.93 -9.91 2.87
N CYS A 299 -0.76 -9.44 3.30
CA CYS A 299 -0.08 -10.01 4.46
C CYS A 299 -0.89 -9.81 5.74
N GLY A 300 -1.45 -8.62 5.98
CA GLY A 300 -2.28 -8.31 7.15
C GLY A 300 -3.55 -9.16 7.21
N MET A 301 -4.27 -9.28 6.09
CA MET A 301 -5.45 -10.13 5.98
C MET A 301 -5.14 -11.60 6.31
N LEU A 302 -4.12 -12.16 5.65
CA LEU A 302 -3.72 -13.57 5.85
C LEU A 302 -3.26 -13.84 7.27
N LEU A 303 -2.50 -12.92 7.87
CA LEU A 303 -2.06 -13.02 9.25
C LEU A 303 -3.23 -13.01 10.22
N ALA A 304 -4.19 -12.09 10.07
CA ALA A 304 -5.35 -12.02 10.94
C ALA A 304 -6.19 -13.31 10.88
N ARG A 305 -6.40 -13.85 9.67
CA ARG A 305 -7.07 -15.15 9.50
C ARG A 305 -6.33 -16.31 10.16
N ALA A 306 -5.00 -16.34 10.06
CA ALA A 306 -4.17 -17.35 10.72
C ALA A 306 -4.25 -17.25 12.25
N ILE A 307 -4.24 -16.03 12.80
CA ILE A 307 -4.41 -15.77 14.24
C ILE A 307 -5.76 -16.33 14.74
N ILE A 308 -6.85 -15.97 14.04
CA ILE A 308 -8.20 -16.43 14.40
C ILE A 308 -8.27 -17.96 14.33
N ARG A 309 -7.79 -18.56 13.26
CA ARG A 309 -7.75 -20.03 13.12
C ARG A 309 -7.03 -20.71 14.30
N ASN A 310 -5.93 -20.12 14.76
CA ASN A 310 -5.11 -20.72 15.81
C ASN A 310 -5.67 -20.50 17.22
N LYS A 311 -6.35 -19.38 17.47
CA LYS A 311 -6.80 -18.98 18.82
C LYS A 311 -8.30 -19.10 19.05
N GLU A 312 -9.12 -18.92 18.01
CA GLU A 312 -10.57 -18.86 18.06
C GLU A 312 -11.21 -19.81 17.01
N PRO A 313 -11.13 -21.12 17.20
CA PRO A 313 -11.63 -22.09 16.20
C PRO A 313 -13.11 -21.94 15.86
N ASP A 314 -13.98 -21.60 16.82
CA ASP A 314 -15.40 -21.37 16.59
C ASP A 314 -15.69 -20.15 15.72
N ILE A 315 -14.83 -19.13 15.77
CA ILE A 315 -14.90 -17.99 14.85
C ILE A 315 -14.36 -18.40 13.49
N SER A 316 -13.29 -19.20 13.45
CA SER A 316 -12.76 -19.74 12.20
C SER A 316 -13.78 -20.54 11.40
N ASP A 317 -14.69 -21.26 12.07
CA ASP A 317 -15.74 -22.06 11.43
C ASP A 317 -16.81 -21.19 10.72
N VAL A 318 -16.99 -19.94 11.15
CA VAL A 318 -17.92 -18.99 10.51
C VAL A 318 -17.22 -18.00 9.56
N LEU A 319 -15.88 -18.06 9.47
CA LEU A 319 -15.19 -17.29 8.45
C LEU A 319 -15.40 -17.89 7.06
N GLU A 320 -15.76 -17.06 6.09
CA GLU A 320 -15.74 -17.50 4.69
C GLU A 320 -14.33 -18.00 4.33
N PRO A 321 -14.23 -19.15 3.61
CA PRO A 321 -12.96 -19.55 3.03
C PRO A 321 -12.43 -18.44 2.12
N HIS A 322 -11.17 -18.04 2.31
CA HIS A 322 -10.60 -17.06 1.42
C HIS A 322 -10.13 -17.75 0.12
N ASP A 323 -10.48 -17.16 -1.01
CA ASP A 323 -10.14 -17.62 -2.36
C ASP A 323 -9.41 -16.51 -3.16
N SER A 324 -8.63 -15.72 -2.46
CA SER A 324 -7.89 -14.58 -3.04
C SER A 324 -6.73 -15.04 -3.92
N PHE A 325 -6.46 -14.26 -4.98
CA PHE A 325 -5.24 -14.33 -5.75
C PHE A 325 -4.34 -13.13 -5.49
N TYR A 326 -3.05 -13.32 -5.73
CA TYR A 326 -2.03 -12.30 -5.48
C TYR A 326 -1.24 -12.05 -6.76
N VAL A 327 -1.15 -10.79 -7.20
CA VAL A 327 -0.20 -10.41 -8.23
C VAL A 327 1.05 -9.88 -7.53
N GLY A 328 2.15 -10.62 -7.65
CA GLY A 328 3.38 -10.30 -6.95
C GLY A 328 3.98 -8.96 -7.38
N SER A 329 4.72 -8.33 -6.48
CA SER A 329 5.28 -7.00 -6.70
C SER A 329 6.21 -6.88 -7.92
N ASP A 330 6.79 -7.99 -8.37
CA ASP A 330 7.70 -8.00 -9.52
C ASP A 330 6.98 -7.82 -10.86
N VAL A 331 5.67 -8.12 -10.89
CA VAL A 331 4.84 -7.91 -12.08
C VAL A 331 4.69 -6.41 -12.39
N TYR A 332 4.62 -5.57 -11.37
CA TYR A 332 4.57 -4.11 -11.55
C TYR A 332 5.81 -3.59 -12.30
N TYR A 333 7.00 -3.95 -11.84
CA TYR A 333 8.24 -3.54 -12.53
C TYR A 333 8.37 -4.15 -13.91
N THR A 334 7.95 -5.41 -14.06
CA THR A 334 7.95 -6.07 -15.39
C THR A 334 7.03 -5.30 -16.35
N TYR A 335 5.87 -4.86 -15.90
CA TYR A 335 4.97 -4.03 -16.67
C TYR A 335 5.60 -2.70 -17.09
N ILE A 336 6.25 -2.00 -16.16
CA ILE A 336 6.95 -0.73 -16.41
C ILE A 336 8.05 -0.93 -17.47
N VAL A 337 8.86 -1.97 -17.34
CA VAL A 337 9.97 -2.26 -18.26
C VAL A 337 9.49 -2.73 -19.63
N ASP A 338 8.51 -3.63 -19.67
CA ASP A 338 7.99 -4.18 -20.93
C ASP A 338 7.27 -3.13 -21.80
N ASN A 339 6.71 -2.07 -21.16
CA ASN A 339 6.10 -0.95 -21.85
C ASN A 339 7.05 0.24 -22.09
N ASN A 340 8.36 0.09 -21.86
CA ASN A 340 9.37 1.14 -22.01
C ASN A 340 9.11 2.39 -21.17
N LEU A 341 8.56 2.23 -19.96
CA LEU A 341 8.22 3.32 -19.05
C LEU A 341 9.33 3.61 -18.02
N TRP A 342 10.47 2.93 -18.12
CA TRP A 342 11.54 3.06 -17.15
C TRP A 342 12.11 4.47 -17.07
N ASP A 343 12.38 5.11 -18.21
CA ASP A 343 12.98 6.47 -18.25
C ASP A 343 12.07 7.51 -17.59
N ILE A 344 10.77 7.47 -17.88
CA ILE A 344 9.83 8.39 -17.23
C ILE A 344 9.71 8.08 -15.73
N ARG A 345 9.78 6.81 -15.34
CA ARG A 345 9.77 6.43 -13.92
C ARG A 345 10.96 7.01 -13.17
N ILE A 346 12.17 6.91 -13.72
CA ILE A 346 13.37 7.47 -13.09
C ILE A 346 13.30 8.99 -12.99
N ARG A 347 12.90 9.67 -14.07
CA ARG A 347 12.72 11.13 -14.05
C ARG A 347 11.62 11.56 -13.07
N GLN A 348 10.56 10.80 -12.91
CA GLN A 348 9.49 11.08 -11.95
C GLN A 348 9.99 11.03 -10.49
N ARG A 349 11.04 10.25 -10.19
CA ARG A 349 11.64 10.20 -8.84
C ARG A 349 12.55 11.39 -8.51
N THR A 350 12.93 12.20 -9.48
CA THR A 350 13.71 13.42 -9.18
C THR A 350 12.86 14.47 -8.47
N GLU A 351 13.48 15.40 -7.77
CA GLU A 351 12.76 16.45 -7.03
C GLU A 351 11.88 17.30 -7.96
N GLU A 352 12.39 17.65 -9.14
CA GLU A 352 11.65 18.41 -10.15
C GLU A 352 10.54 17.57 -10.80
N GLY A 353 10.77 16.27 -11.02
CA GLY A 353 9.85 15.37 -11.70
C GLY A 353 8.75 14.79 -10.81
N TYR A 354 8.92 14.82 -9.49
CA TYR A 354 8.11 14.04 -8.54
C TYR A 354 6.60 14.24 -8.70
N PHE A 355 6.17 15.49 -8.75
CA PHE A 355 4.77 15.84 -9.05
C PHE A 355 4.55 16.18 -10.52
N ALA A 356 5.53 16.81 -11.18
CA ALA A 356 5.37 17.32 -12.55
C ALA A 356 5.17 16.22 -13.60
N LEU A 357 5.72 15.03 -13.40
CA LEU A 357 5.59 13.90 -14.33
C LEU A 357 4.54 12.87 -13.89
N ALA A 358 3.85 13.09 -12.77
CA ALA A 358 2.93 12.12 -12.19
C ALA A 358 1.78 11.76 -13.16
N ASP A 359 1.10 12.76 -13.70
CA ASP A 359 -0.03 12.56 -14.62
C ASP A 359 0.42 11.94 -15.95
N GLU A 360 1.56 12.38 -16.49
CA GLU A 360 2.11 11.80 -17.73
C GLU A 360 2.44 10.31 -17.52
N PHE A 361 3.03 9.98 -16.38
CA PHE A 361 3.39 8.60 -16.07
C PHE A 361 2.15 7.73 -15.82
N ALA A 362 1.15 8.24 -15.07
CA ALA A 362 -0.13 7.57 -14.87
C ALA A 362 -0.83 7.26 -16.21
N ASN A 363 -0.91 8.24 -17.10
CA ASN A 363 -1.50 8.04 -18.43
C ASN A 363 -0.75 6.97 -19.23
N LYS A 364 0.57 6.97 -19.23
CA LYS A 364 1.37 5.94 -19.91
C LYS A 364 1.19 4.54 -19.30
N ILE A 365 0.96 4.44 -17.99
CA ILE A 365 0.56 3.17 -17.37
C ILE A 365 -0.79 2.71 -17.94
N MET A 366 -1.76 3.60 -18.09
CA MET A 366 -3.07 3.25 -18.66
C MET A 366 -2.98 2.78 -20.12
N ASP A 367 -2.08 3.33 -20.92
CA ASP A 367 -1.88 2.99 -22.33
C ASP A 367 -1.09 1.69 -22.55
N GLY A 368 -0.37 1.21 -21.54
CA GLY A 368 0.48 0.02 -21.64
C GLY A 368 -0.32 -1.28 -21.84
N THR A 369 0.38 -2.35 -22.15
CA THR A 369 -0.19 -3.68 -22.42
C THR A 369 0.52 -4.78 -21.62
N PHE A 370 -0.18 -5.86 -21.32
CA PHE A 370 0.40 -7.04 -20.71
C PHE A 370 0.89 -8.03 -21.78
N THR A 371 1.96 -8.74 -21.47
CA THR A 371 2.47 -9.79 -22.36
C THR A 371 1.47 -10.95 -22.48
N PRO A 372 1.45 -11.70 -23.61
CA PRO A 372 0.58 -12.86 -23.75
C PRO A 372 0.71 -13.87 -22.60
N ALA A 373 1.93 -14.13 -22.14
CA ALA A 373 2.18 -15.06 -21.03
C ALA A 373 1.57 -14.56 -19.69
N MET A 374 1.53 -13.26 -19.46
CA MET A 374 0.88 -12.68 -18.29
C MET A 374 -0.63 -12.73 -18.44
N ARG A 375 -1.14 -12.42 -19.62
CA ARG A 375 -2.55 -12.48 -19.96
C ARG A 375 -3.13 -13.90 -19.77
N ASP A 376 -2.40 -14.94 -20.16
CA ASP A 376 -2.79 -16.33 -19.94
C ASP A 376 -2.95 -16.67 -18.43
N ARG A 377 -2.11 -16.08 -17.58
CA ARG A 377 -2.23 -16.26 -16.13
C ARG A 377 -3.46 -15.53 -15.57
N PHE A 378 -3.77 -14.34 -16.07
CA PHE A 378 -4.98 -13.59 -15.68
C PHE A 378 -6.25 -14.32 -16.12
N ILE A 379 -6.26 -14.92 -17.31
CA ILE A 379 -7.38 -15.74 -17.79
C ILE A 379 -7.67 -16.87 -16.80
N ARG A 380 -6.67 -17.55 -16.25
CA ARG A 380 -6.89 -18.61 -15.25
C ARG A 380 -7.57 -18.10 -13.98
N ILE A 381 -7.29 -16.88 -13.53
CA ILE A 381 -7.99 -16.27 -12.39
C ILE A 381 -9.46 -16.03 -12.74
N ILE A 382 -9.72 -15.45 -13.91
CA ILE A 382 -11.08 -15.18 -14.40
C ILE A 382 -11.88 -16.48 -14.56
N GLU A 383 -11.26 -17.53 -15.08
CA GLU A 383 -11.88 -18.85 -15.20
C GLU A 383 -12.16 -19.49 -13.84
N TYR A 384 -11.28 -19.30 -12.86
CA TYR A 384 -11.48 -19.77 -11.49
C TYR A 384 -12.71 -19.12 -10.84
N TYR A 385 -12.88 -17.81 -10.96
CA TYR A 385 -14.04 -17.10 -10.42
C TYR A 385 -15.32 -17.33 -11.24
N GLY A 386 -15.23 -17.92 -12.40
CA GLY A 386 -16.39 -18.11 -13.26
C GLY A 386 -17.01 -16.79 -13.70
N GLN A 387 -18.21 -16.48 -13.21
CA GLN A 387 -18.89 -15.20 -13.46
C GLN A 387 -19.23 -14.45 -12.16
N ASP A 388 -18.56 -14.81 -11.06
CA ASP A 388 -18.71 -14.08 -9.82
C ASP A 388 -17.89 -12.76 -9.87
N PRO A 389 -18.40 -11.70 -9.28
CA PRO A 389 -17.69 -10.43 -9.25
C PRO A 389 -16.48 -10.53 -8.33
N TYR A 390 -15.46 -9.77 -8.66
CA TYR A 390 -14.23 -9.65 -7.86
C TYR A 390 -13.81 -8.19 -7.70
N ILE A 391 -12.95 -7.96 -6.74
CA ILE A 391 -12.32 -6.65 -6.52
C ILE A 391 -10.81 -6.79 -6.69
N ILE A 392 -10.20 -5.83 -7.39
CA ILE A 392 -8.74 -5.69 -7.48
C ILE A 392 -8.33 -4.54 -6.58
N ARG A 393 -7.48 -4.84 -5.59
CA ARG A 393 -7.03 -3.90 -4.57
C ARG A 393 -5.53 -3.73 -4.63
N SER A 394 -5.06 -2.52 -4.35
CA SER A 394 -3.64 -2.29 -4.07
C SER A 394 -3.19 -3.11 -2.87
N SER A 395 -1.97 -3.58 -2.90
CA SER A 395 -1.29 -4.25 -1.79
C SER A 395 0.19 -3.87 -1.82
N SER A 396 0.47 -2.57 -1.77
CA SER A 396 1.84 -2.07 -1.75
C SER A 396 2.58 -2.58 -0.51
N ILE A 397 3.88 -2.74 -0.63
CA ILE A 397 4.74 -3.08 0.52
C ILE A 397 4.77 -1.94 1.56
N LEU A 398 4.42 -0.73 1.15
CA LEU A 398 4.35 0.44 2.04
C LEU A 398 3.01 0.56 2.76
N GLU A 399 1.97 -0.18 2.32
CA GLU A 399 0.64 -0.16 2.93
C GLU A 399 0.55 -1.04 4.18
N ASP A 400 -0.38 -0.70 5.06
CA ASP A 400 -0.87 -1.52 6.17
C ASP A 400 0.21 -2.04 7.14
N GLY A 401 1.34 -1.34 7.19
CA GLY A 401 2.41 -1.60 8.13
C GLY A 401 2.35 -0.70 9.37
N PHE A 402 3.16 -1.00 10.37
CA PHE A 402 3.28 -0.15 11.55
C PHE A 402 3.79 1.25 11.16
N GLY A 403 2.96 2.26 11.39
CA GLY A 403 3.26 3.66 11.11
C GLY A 403 2.87 4.17 9.71
N ASN A 404 2.39 3.32 8.79
CA ASN A 404 1.98 3.72 7.44
C ASN A 404 0.69 3.01 7.04
N ALA A 405 -0.41 3.73 6.90
CA ALA A 405 -1.70 3.16 6.50
C ALA A 405 -1.97 3.22 4.98
N PHE A 406 -1.64 4.33 4.35
CA PHE A 406 -2.03 4.63 2.96
C PHE A 406 -3.55 4.52 2.72
N ALA A 407 -4.38 4.67 3.76
CA ALA A 407 -5.83 4.57 3.65
C ALA A 407 -6.38 5.56 2.61
N GLY A 408 -7.18 5.08 1.67
CA GLY A 408 -7.79 5.90 0.62
C GLY A 408 -6.79 6.61 -0.32
N LYS A 409 -5.53 6.15 -0.39
CA LYS A 409 -4.50 6.75 -1.26
C LYS A 409 -4.35 6.04 -2.59
N TYR A 410 -4.65 4.77 -2.62
CA TYR A 410 -4.63 3.95 -3.82
C TYR A 410 -6.03 3.44 -4.15
N GLU A 411 -6.29 3.26 -5.43
CA GLU A 411 -7.59 2.82 -5.90
C GLU A 411 -7.82 1.32 -5.66
N SER A 412 -9.12 0.98 -5.58
CA SER A 412 -9.64 -0.38 -5.62
C SER A 412 -10.77 -0.43 -6.64
N VAL A 413 -10.77 -1.47 -7.48
CA VAL A 413 -11.70 -1.56 -8.61
C VAL A 413 -12.57 -2.80 -8.49
N PHE A 414 -13.88 -2.62 -8.41
CA PHE A 414 -14.84 -3.70 -8.52
C PHE A 414 -15.07 -4.06 -9.98
N CYS A 415 -15.04 -5.34 -10.28
CA CYS A 415 -15.29 -5.91 -11.61
C CYS A 415 -16.51 -6.83 -11.55
N ALA A 416 -17.46 -6.59 -12.41
CA ALA A 416 -18.68 -7.43 -12.48
C ALA A 416 -18.42 -8.82 -13.07
N ASN A 417 -17.34 -8.98 -13.82
CA ASN A 417 -16.88 -10.24 -14.40
C ASN A 417 -17.95 -10.90 -15.31
N ARG A 418 -18.61 -10.10 -16.13
CA ARG A 418 -19.67 -10.55 -17.04
C ARG A 418 -19.28 -10.40 -18.51
N GLY A 419 -19.99 -11.13 -19.37
CA GLY A 419 -19.76 -11.09 -20.81
C GLY A 419 -18.83 -12.20 -21.33
N SER A 420 -18.29 -12.01 -22.51
CA SER A 420 -17.32 -12.90 -23.16
C SER A 420 -15.98 -12.90 -22.40
N LEU A 421 -15.17 -13.93 -22.64
CA LEU A 421 -13.83 -13.98 -22.02
C LEU A 421 -12.98 -12.78 -22.41
N GLU A 422 -13.11 -12.27 -23.63
CA GLU A 422 -12.34 -11.09 -24.08
C GLU A 422 -12.76 -9.79 -23.37
N GLU A 423 -14.06 -9.60 -23.12
CA GLU A 423 -14.56 -8.47 -22.35
C GLU A 423 -14.09 -8.54 -20.90
N ARG A 424 -14.18 -9.73 -20.31
CA ARG A 424 -13.77 -9.96 -18.90
C ARG A 424 -12.26 -9.77 -18.71
N ILE A 425 -11.41 -10.25 -19.62
CA ILE A 425 -9.96 -10.03 -19.54
C ILE A 425 -9.61 -8.55 -19.77
N SER A 426 -10.34 -7.85 -20.65
CA SER A 426 -10.14 -6.42 -20.86
C SER A 426 -10.49 -5.60 -19.62
N GLU A 427 -11.61 -5.94 -18.94
CA GLU A 427 -12.00 -5.35 -17.65
C GLU A 427 -10.93 -5.59 -16.59
N PHE A 428 -10.41 -6.82 -16.50
CA PHE A 428 -9.38 -7.21 -15.53
C PHE A 428 -8.07 -6.44 -15.76
N GLU A 429 -7.58 -6.39 -17.01
CA GLU A 429 -6.37 -5.66 -17.37
C GLU A 429 -6.53 -4.16 -17.12
N HIS A 430 -7.70 -3.59 -17.44
CA HIS A 430 -8.01 -2.20 -17.14
C HIS A 430 -7.98 -1.91 -15.64
N ALA A 431 -8.61 -2.74 -14.83
CA ALA A 431 -8.63 -2.58 -13.39
C ALA A 431 -7.22 -2.64 -12.76
N ILE A 432 -6.36 -3.55 -13.21
CA ILE A 432 -4.95 -3.58 -12.78
C ILE A 432 -4.24 -2.26 -13.12
N LYS A 433 -4.43 -1.75 -14.35
CA LYS A 433 -3.80 -0.49 -14.78
C LYS A 433 -4.27 0.69 -13.93
N VAL A 434 -5.57 0.77 -13.61
CA VAL A 434 -6.12 1.81 -12.72
C VAL A 434 -5.44 1.76 -11.36
N VAL A 435 -5.31 0.57 -10.76
CA VAL A 435 -4.63 0.42 -9.46
C VAL A 435 -3.15 0.81 -9.58
N TYR A 436 -2.45 0.38 -10.62
CA TYR A 436 -1.04 0.77 -10.83
C TYR A 436 -0.88 2.29 -11.02
N ALA A 437 -1.74 2.91 -11.84
CA ALA A 437 -1.73 4.36 -12.09
C ALA A 437 -2.05 5.17 -10.82
N SER A 438 -2.88 4.66 -9.91
CA SER A 438 -3.23 5.34 -8.66
C SER A 438 -2.03 5.60 -7.75
N SER A 439 -0.93 4.83 -7.92
CA SER A 439 0.33 5.09 -7.22
C SER A 439 0.95 6.45 -7.57
N MET A 440 0.52 7.07 -8.66
CA MET A 440 0.94 8.39 -9.14
C MET A 440 -0.08 9.49 -8.82
N SER A 441 -1.17 9.21 -8.09
CA SER A 441 -2.11 10.25 -7.66
C SER A 441 -1.40 11.28 -6.77
N LEU A 442 -1.78 12.54 -6.89
CA LEU A 442 -1.20 13.63 -6.10
C LEU A 442 -1.32 13.36 -4.59
N SER A 443 -2.46 12.79 -4.15
CA SER A 443 -2.66 12.45 -2.74
C SER A 443 -1.72 11.33 -2.25
N ALA A 444 -1.41 10.33 -3.08
CA ALA A 444 -0.47 9.26 -2.75
C ALA A 444 0.97 9.77 -2.72
N LEU A 445 1.36 10.59 -3.68
CA LEU A 445 2.70 11.17 -3.76
C LEU A 445 2.95 12.16 -2.62
N ASP A 446 1.99 13.03 -2.28
CA ASP A 446 2.09 13.94 -1.15
C ASP A 446 2.20 13.19 0.18
N TYR A 447 1.36 12.18 0.40
CA TYR A 447 1.46 11.32 1.57
C TYR A 447 2.85 10.68 1.71
N ARG A 448 3.40 10.13 0.62
CA ARG A 448 4.75 9.53 0.61
C ARG A 448 5.82 10.56 0.95
N LYS A 449 5.73 11.77 0.39
CA LYS A 449 6.68 12.86 0.65
C LYS A 449 6.64 13.29 2.13
N ARG A 450 5.44 13.52 2.69
CA ARG A 450 5.27 13.90 4.12
C ARG A 450 5.78 12.84 5.09
N ARG A 451 5.67 11.56 4.72
CA ARG A 451 6.15 10.43 5.54
C ARG A 451 7.62 10.08 5.33
N GLY A 452 8.35 10.82 4.50
CA GLY A 452 9.75 10.51 4.18
C GLY A 452 9.93 9.19 3.42
N LEU A 453 8.92 8.81 2.62
CA LEU A 453 8.89 7.60 1.81
C LEU A 453 9.10 7.88 0.31
N ALA A 454 9.35 9.13 -0.07
CA ALA A 454 9.50 9.52 -1.48
C ALA A 454 10.63 8.78 -2.19
N ASP A 455 11.73 8.55 -1.48
CA ASP A 455 12.92 7.84 -2.00
C ASP A 455 12.81 6.30 -1.89
N ARG A 456 11.73 5.79 -1.28
CA ARG A 456 11.53 4.36 -1.17
C ARG A 456 10.92 3.78 -2.44
N ASP A 457 11.39 2.58 -2.82
CA ASP A 457 10.84 1.84 -3.96
C ASP A 457 9.36 1.53 -3.72
N GLU A 458 8.50 1.95 -4.64
CA GLU A 458 7.11 1.53 -4.68
C GLU A 458 7.02 0.16 -5.36
N GLN A 459 6.64 -0.84 -4.60
CA GLN A 459 6.45 -2.20 -5.11
C GLN A 459 4.96 -2.56 -5.00
N MET A 460 4.21 -2.21 -6.04
CA MET A 460 2.77 -2.42 -6.08
C MET A 460 2.46 -3.88 -6.38
N ALA A 461 2.19 -4.67 -5.34
CA ALA A 461 1.49 -5.94 -5.48
C ALA A 461 -0.02 -5.69 -5.51
N LEU A 462 -0.79 -6.69 -5.96
CA LEU A 462 -2.25 -6.60 -5.99
C LEU A 462 -2.86 -7.77 -5.24
N LEU A 463 -3.97 -7.47 -4.58
CA LEU A 463 -4.87 -8.43 -3.95
C LEU A 463 -6.15 -8.52 -4.79
N ILE A 464 -6.47 -9.70 -5.29
CA ILE A 464 -7.66 -9.96 -6.07
C ILE A 464 -8.56 -10.86 -5.23
N GLN A 465 -9.75 -10.36 -4.88
CA GLN A 465 -10.67 -11.06 -3.99
C GLN A 465 -12.01 -11.23 -4.69
N ARG A 466 -12.62 -12.42 -4.58
CA ARG A 466 -14.04 -12.57 -4.92
C ARG A 466 -14.87 -11.66 -4.00
N VAL A 467 -15.81 -10.94 -4.54
CA VAL A 467 -16.74 -10.15 -3.72
C VAL A 467 -17.65 -11.11 -2.98
N SER A 468 -17.60 -11.10 -1.64
CA SER A 468 -18.55 -11.83 -0.81
C SER A 468 -19.92 -11.18 -0.91
N GLY A 469 -21.00 -11.96 -1.11
CA GLY A 469 -22.34 -11.43 -1.24
C GLY A 469 -23.35 -12.42 -1.82
N SER A 470 -24.52 -11.89 -2.11
CA SER A 470 -25.65 -12.63 -2.70
C SER A 470 -26.36 -11.80 -3.77
N TYR A 471 -27.13 -12.46 -4.61
CA TYR A 471 -27.96 -11.81 -5.62
C TYR A 471 -29.29 -11.32 -5.03
N TYR A 472 -29.60 -10.05 -5.27
CA TYR A 472 -30.88 -9.40 -4.95
C TYR A 472 -31.42 -8.79 -6.24
N GLY A 473 -32.24 -9.54 -6.97
CA GLY A 473 -32.65 -9.18 -8.32
C GLY A 473 -31.44 -9.13 -9.26
N THR A 474 -31.19 -7.95 -9.81
CA THR A 474 -30.01 -7.68 -10.66
C THR A 474 -28.77 -7.18 -9.89
N PHE A 475 -28.91 -6.96 -8.59
CA PHE A 475 -27.86 -6.44 -7.73
C PHE A 475 -27.14 -7.56 -6.99
N TYR A 476 -25.83 -7.37 -6.81
CA TYR A 476 -24.99 -8.27 -6.02
C TYR A 476 -24.30 -7.49 -4.90
N MET A 477 -24.47 -7.94 -3.68
CA MET A 477 -23.87 -7.30 -2.49
C MET A 477 -23.89 -8.25 -1.29
N PRO A 478 -23.04 -8.05 -0.26
CA PRO A 478 -23.20 -8.69 1.04
C PRO A 478 -24.43 -8.15 1.78
N CYS A 479 -24.91 -8.91 2.76
CA CYS A 479 -25.96 -8.46 3.66
C CYS A 479 -25.54 -7.17 4.38
N ALA A 480 -24.34 -7.18 4.94
CA ALA A 480 -23.73 -6.02 5.55
C ALA A 480 -22.21 -6.05 5.35
N ALA A 481 -21.58 -4.89 5.44
CA ALA A 481 -20.14 -4.72 5.47
C ALA A 481 -19.76 -3.72 6.54
N GLY A 482 -18.48 -3.67 6.89
CA GLY A 482 -18.07 -2.69 7.88
C GLY A 482 -16.59 -2.64 8.17
N VAL A 483 -16.24 -1.72 9.07
CA VAL A 483 -14.93 -1.60 9.67
C VAL A 483 -15.04 -1.90 11.16
N GLY A 484 -14.17 -2.76 11.65
CA GLY A 484 -14.05 -3.10 13.07
C GLY A 484 -12.78 -2.53 13.66
N TYR A 485 -12.90 -1.81 14.76
CA TYR A 485 -11.79 -1.27 15.53
C TYR A 485 -11.66 -2.07 16.83
N SER A 486 -10.52 -2.62 17.12
CA SER A 486 -10.28 -3.33 18.38
C SER A 486 -10.25 -2.42 19.60
N TYR A 487 -10.01 -1.14 19.38
CA TYR A 487 -10.07 -0.06 20.36
C TYR A 487 -10.89 1.07 19.79
N SER A 488 -11.93 1.49 20.50
CA SER A 488 -12.74 2.62 20.05
C SER A 488 -12.02 3.95 20.34
N PRO A 489 -11.56 4.67 19.31
CA PRO A 489 -10.95 5.99 19.51
C PRO A 489 -11.95 7.04 19.93
N TYR A 490 -13.25 6.69 19.96
CA TYR A 490 -14.34 7.62 20.21
C TYR A 490 -15.25 7.12 21.31
N ARG A 491 -15.46 7.92 22.35
CA ARG A 491 -16.47 7.68 23.38
C ARG A 491 -17.80 8.27 22.97
N ILE A 492 -18.52 7.57 22.10
CA ILE A 492 -19.84 8.01 21.63
C ILE A 492 -20.87 7.99 22.75
N MET A 493 -20.70 7.13 23.75
CA MET A 493 -21.52 7.06 24.95
C MET A 493 -20.64 7.18 26.19
N LYS A 494 -21.13 7.94 27.19
CA LYS A 494 -20.38 8.26 28.43
C LYS A 494 -19.92 7.01 29.20
N ASP A 495 -20.70 5.92 29.12
CA ASP A 495 -20.46 4.67 29.87
C ASP A 495 -19.85 3.54 29.01
N SER A 496 -19.44 3.82 27.73
CA SER A 496 -18.85 2.80 26.87
C SER A 496 -17.40 2.48 27.24
N ASP A 497 -17.05 1.20 27.18
CA ASP A 497 -15.67 0.74 27.33
C ASP A 497 -14.94 0.79 25.97
N PRO A 498 -13.96 1.69 25.80
CA PRO A 498 -13.22 1.78 24.53
C PRO A 498 -12.48 0.49 24.16
N THR A 499 -12.09 -0.32 25.18
CA THR A 499 -11.31 -1.55 24.95
C THR A 499 -12.17 -2.71 24.45
N ALA A 500 -13.48 -2.59 24.53
CA ALA A 500 -14.41 -3.59 23.97
C ALA A 500 -14.44 -3.59 22.44
N GLY A 501 -13.99 -2.51 21.82
CA GLY A 501 -13.99 -2.31 20.37
C GLY A 501 -15.30 -1.71 19.84
N MET A 502 -15.27 -1.40 18.55
CA MET A 502 -16.36 -0.70 17.87
C MET A 502 -16.49 -1.20 16.43
N LEU A 503 -17.73 -1.23 15.91
CA LEU A 503 -17.98 -1.47 14.49
C LEU A 503 -18.64 -0.26 13.84
N ARG A 504 -18.30 -0.06 12.57
CA ARG A 504 -19.05 0.80 11.64
C ARG A 504 -19.71 -0.13 10.62
N LEU A 505 -21.03 -0.23 10.63
CA LEU A 505 -21.80 -1.15 9.80
C LEU A 505 -22.60 -0.41 8.73
N VAL A 506 -22.62 -0.97 7.54
CA VAL A 506 -23.45 -0.54 6.41
C VAL A 506 -24.12 -1.75 5.77
N MET A 507 -25.27 -1.56 5.16
CA MET A 507 -25.90 -2.51 4.25
C MET A 507 -25.22 -2.42 2.89
N GLY A 508 -24.93 -3.55 2.25
CA GLY A 508 -24.28 -3.65 0.95
C GLY A 508 -22.76 -3.63 1.04
N LEU A 509 -22.09 -3.15 -0.01
CA LEU A 509 -20.64 -3.07 -0.09
C LEU A 509 -20.06 -2.08 0.92
N GLY A 510 -18.84 -2.34 1.38
CA GLY A 510 -18.22 -1.66 2.53
C GLY A 510 -17.63 -0.27 2.28
N THR A 511 -17.66 0.24 1.05
CA THR A 511 -17.06 1.53 0.70
C THR A 511 -17.62 2.68 1.54
N SER A 512 -18.93 2.72 1.75
CA SER A 512 -19.59 3.72 2.61
C SER A 512 -19.27 3.60 4.11
N ALA A 513 -18.69 2.49 4.56
CA ALA A 513 -18.19 2.36 5.94
C ALA A 513 -16.81 2.99 6.11
N VAL A 514 -16.04 3.10 5.01
CA VAL A 514 -14.70 3.69 4.98
C VAL A 514 -14.78 5.15 4.56
N ASP A 515 -15.43 5.41 3.41
CA ASP A 515 -15.49 6.73 2.79
C ASP A 515 -16.76 7.47 3.24
N ARG A 516 -16.61 8.77 3.51
CA ARG A 516 -17.75 9.61 3.83
C ARG A 516 -18.57 9.87 2.58
N THR A 517 -19.87 9.54 2.63
CA THR A 517 -20.84 9.94 1.61
C THR A 517 -21.81 10.94 2.23
N GLU A 518 -22.02 12.08 1.57
CA GLU A 518 -22.92 13.12 2.07
C GLU A 518 -24.33 12.57 2.32
N GLY A 519 -24.85 12.77 3.52
CA GLY A 519 -26.18 12.33 3.95
C GLY A 519 -26.31 10.81 4.15
N SER A 520 -25.22 10.07 4.26
CA SER A 520 -25.23 8.63 4.56
C SER A 520 -24.28 8.34 5.72
N TYR A 521 -24.82 7.74 6.78
CA TYR A 521 -24.07 7.47 8.03
C TYR A 521 -24.02 5.97 8.31
N PRO A 522 -22.83 5.40 8.52
CA PRO A 522 -22.74 4.00 8.98
C PRO A 522 -23.33 3.85 10.39
N ARG A 523 -23.89 2.70 10.67
CA ARG A 523 -24.31 2.34 12.02
C ARG A 523 -23.10 2.11 12.91
N ILE A 524 -22.91 2.96 13.92
CA ILE A 524 -21.88 2.79 14.93
C ILE A 524 -22.38 1.87 16.04
N VAL A 525 -21.57 0.85 16.36
CA VAL A 525 -21.89 -0.19 17.34
C VAL A 525 -20.71 -0.30 18.31
N ASN A 526 -20.94 0.03 19.60
CA ASN A 526 -19.98 -0.29 20.65
C ASN A 526 -20.17 -1.73 21.09
N LEU A 527 -19.11 -2.53 21.09
CA LEU A 527 -19.21 -3.98 21.29
C LEU A 527 -19.44 -4.40 22.76
N ASP A 528 -19.33 -3.48 23.71
CA ASP A 528 -19.79 -3.68 25.09
C ASP A 528 -21.32 -3.51 25.24
N MET A 529 -21.93 -2.66 24.41
CA MET A 529 -23.36 -2.35 24.45
C MET A 529 -23.93 -2.26 23.03
N PRO A 530 -23.96 -3.36 22.24
CA PRO A 530 -24.24 -3.31 20.81
C PRO A 530 -25.60 -2.71 20.44
N GLU A 531 -26.66 -3.03 21.21
CA GLU A 531 -28.02 -2.59 20.95
C GLU A 531 -28.27 -1.13 21.31
N LYS A 532 -27.44 -0.54 22.17
CA LYS A 532 -27.62 0.85 22.64
C LYS A 532 -27.34 1.84 21.50
N SER A 533 -28.21 2.81 21.35
CA SER A 533 -28.10 3.85 20.32
C SER A 533 -27.98 5.23 21.01
N SER A 534 -27.19 6.11 20.42
CA SER A 534 -27.06 7.52 20.82
C SER A 534 -28.37 8.29 20.60
N TYR A 535 -29.24 7.79 19.72
CA TYR A 535 -30.49 8.45 19.35
C TYR A 535 -31.68 7.78 20.02
N SER A 536 -32.59 8.58 20.59
CA SER A 536 -33.80 8.10 21.27
C SER A 536 -35.04 8.11 20.37
N SER A 537 -35.19 9.09 19.47
CA SER A 537 -36.30 9.21 18.55
C SER A 537 -36.07 8.40 17.25
N SER A 538 -37.16 7.94 16.61
CA SER A 538 -37.07 7.25 15.31
C SER A 538 -36.69 8.22 14.18
N ALA A 539 -37.09 9.47 14.29
CA ALA A 539 -36.76 10.53 13.35
C ALA A 539 -35.25 10.84 13.35
N ASP A 540 -34.62 10.92 14.53
CA ASP A 540 -33.19 11.13 14.63
C ASP A 540 -32.41 9.91 14.12
N LYS A 541 -32.84 8.68 14.46
CA LYS A 541 -32.26 7.44 13.92
C LYS A 541 -32.31 7.41 12.41
N HIS A 542 -33.41 7.80 11.79
CA HIS A 542 -33.57 7.86 10.34
C HIS A 542 -32.67 8.94 9.75
N LYS A 543 -32.63 10.14 10.31
CA LYS A 543 -31.81 11.26 9.83
C LYS A 543 -30.31 10.92 9.79
N PHE A 544 -29.83 10.17 10.78
CA PHE A 544 -28.44 9.76 10.91
C PHE A 544 -28.23 8.27 10.64
N SER A 545 -28.93 7.75 9.64
CA SER A 545 -28.78 6.39 9.12
C SER A 545 -28.15 6.39 7.74
N GLN A 546 -27.83 5.21 7.24
CA GLN A 546 -27.36 5.02 5.89
C GLN A 546 -28.46 5.39 4.88
N GLY A 547 -28.23 6.40 4.05
CA GLY A 547 -29.19 6.85 3.05
C GLY A 547 -29.23 5.99 1.79
N LYS A 548 -28.09 5.39 1.41
CA LYS A 548 -27.93 4.58 0.20
C LYS A 548 -27.07 3.36 0.49
N ALA A 549 -27.47 2.20 -0.02
CA ALA A 549 -26.65 1.00 -0.07
C ALA A 549 -25.84 0.97 -1.37
N GLU A 550 -24.66 0.39 -1.34
CA GLU A 550 -23.84 0.17 -2.52
C GLU A 550 -23.89 -1.29 -2.94
N ALA A 551 -24.08 -1.52 -4.24
CA ALA A 551 -24.16 -2.85 -4.84
C ALA A 551 -23.58 -2.86 -6.25
N ILE A 552 -23.16 -4.01 -6.73
CA ILE A 552 -22.78 -4.22 -8.12
C ILE A 552 -24.06 -4.53 -8.93
N ASN A 553 -24.38 -3.69 -9.89
CA ASN A 553 -25.41 -4.02 -10.88
C ASN A 553 -24.82 -5.00 -11.89
N MET A 554 -25.25 -6.24 -11.81
CA MET A 554 -24.72 -7.35 -12.62
C MET A 554 -25.20 -7.31 -14.08
N THR A 555 -26.20 -6.50 -14.39
CA THR A 555 -26.69 -6.29 -15.76
C THR A 555 -25.94 -5.15 -16.44
N GLU A 556 -25.77 -4.02 -15.73
CA GLU A 556 -25.07 -2.84 -16.25
C GLU A 556 -23.56 -2.91 -16.03
N CYS A 557 -23.07 -3.95 -15.33
CA CYS A 557 -21.65 -4.18 -15.01
C CYS A 557 -20.98 -2.99 -14.31
N GLN A 558 -21.66 -2.35 -13.36
CA GLN A 558 -21.14 -1.17 -12.65
C GLN A 558 -21.55 -1.13 -11.19
N LEU A 559 -20.80 -0.38 -10.39
CA LEU A 559 -21.12 -0.06 -9.00
C LEU A 559 -22.25 0.99 -8.96
N GLU A 560 -23.31 0.73 -8.19
CA GLU A 560 -24.42 1.66 -8.01
C GLU A 560 -24.69 1.97 -6.53
N LYS A 561 -25.08 3.22 -6.26
CA LYS A 561 -25.61 3.67 -4.96
C LYS A 561 -27.13 3.70 -5.01
N LEU A 562 -27.75 2.84 -4.24
CA LEU A 562 -29.18 2.55 -4.29
C LEU A 562 -29.87 3.04 -3.03
N SER A 563 -30.97 3.79 -3.17
CA SER A 563 -31.88 4.00 -2.04
C SER A 563 -32.65 2.71 -1.71
N TYR A 564 -33.13 2.58 -0.46
CA TYR A 564 -33.85 1.40 -0.04
C TYR A 564 -35.08 1.14 -0.93
N GLU A 565 -35.82 2.16 -1.29
CA GLU A 565 -37.03 2.03 -2.14
C GLU A 565 -36.72 1.39 -3.50
N LYS A 566 -35.50 1.54 -4.02
CA LYS A 566 -35.08 0.95 -5.31
C LYS A 566 -34.85 -0.56 -5.21
N ILE A 567 -34.46 -1.05 -4.05
CA ILE A 567 -34.13 -2.46 -3.82
C ILE A 567 -35.13 -3.20 -2.94
N GLU A 568 -36.15 -2.51 -2.41
CA GLU A 568 -37.15 -3.05 -1.48
C GLU A 568 -37.83 -4.33 -1.99
N GLN A 569 -38.14 -4.41 -3.28
CA GLN A 569 -38.82 -5.55 -3.89
C GLN A 569 -37.89 -6.78 -4.06
N ASP A 570 -36.58 -6.57 -4.12
CA ASP A 570 -35.60 -7.62 -4.38
C ASP A 570 -34.99 -8.18 -3.09
N ILE A 571 -35.17 -7.48 -1.95
CA ILE A 571 -34.64 -7.92 -0.66
C ILE A 571 -35.59 -8.92 0.00
N PRO A 572 -35.12 -10.10 0.40
CA PRO A 572 -35.91 -11.08 1.16
C PRO A 572 -36.39 -10.50 2.49
N LYS A 573 -37.62 -10.90 2.89
CA LYS A 573 -38.23 -10.39 4.13
C LYS A 573 -37.44 -10.64 5.41
N TYR A 574 -36.64 -11.70 5.45
CA TYR A 574 -35.80 -11.96 6.61
C TYR A 574 -34.67 -10.93 6.73
N LEU A 575 -34.07 -10.47 5.60
CA LEU A 575 -33.08 -9.40 5.59
C LEU A 575 -33.71 -8.04 5.88
N GLU A 576 -34.90 -7.77 5.36
CA GLU A 576 -35.64 -6.55 5.71
C GLU A 576 -35.77 -6.40 7.23
N LYS A 577 -36.14 -7.48 7.94
CA LYS A 577 -36.24 -7.48 9.42
C LYS A 577 -34.91 -7.23 10.13
N LEU A 578 -33.79 -7.62 9.52
CA LEU A 578 -32.45 -7.43 10.11
C LEU A 578 -31.90 -6.03 9.87
N LEU A 579 -32.19 -5.45 8.73
CA LEU A 579 -31.50 -4.25 8.25
C LEU A 579 -32.35 -2.99 8.29
N ILE A 580 -33.68 -3.09 8.30
CA ILE A 580 -34.59 -1.99 8.07
C ILE A 580 -35.44 -1.70 9.31
N GLU A 581 -35.62 -0.41 9.63
CA GLU A 581 -36.55 0.10 10.64
C GLU A 581 -37.55 1.08 10.02
N HIS A 582 -38.64 1.37 10.78
CA HIS A 582 -39.67 2.34 10.43
C HIS A 582 -39.50 3.65 11.20
N ASP A 583 -39.59 4.75 10.50
CA ASP A 583 -39.68 6.07 11.12
C ASP A 583 -41.14 6.31 11.55
N THR A 584 -41.48 5.80 12.76
CA THR A 584 -42.83 5.85 13.33
C THR A 584 -43.30 7.29 13.57
N GLU A 585 -42.42 8.25 13.78
CA GLU A 585 -42.74 9.66 13.96
C GLU A 585 -43.12 10.30 12.62
N ALA A 586 -42.35 10.03 11.55
CA ALA A 586 -42.69 10.50 10.21
C ALA A 586 -44.00 9.89 9.73
N GLU A 587 -44.25 8.60 9.95
CA GLU A 587 -45.47 7.90 9.61
C GLU A 587 -46.69 8.48 10.37
N SER A 588 -46.55 8.86 11.64
CA SER A 588 -47.62 9.47 12.44
C SER A 588 -47.95 10.86 11.90
N ARG A 589 -46.97 11.70 11.58
CA ARG A 589 -47.20 12.99 10.94
C ARG A 589 -47.93 12.87 9.60
N LEU A 590 -47.53 11.88 8.78
CA LEU A 590 -48.18 11.62 7.50
C LEU A 590 -49.64 11.18 7.66
N ARG A 591 -49.94 10.35 8.71
CA ARG A 591 -51.32 9.95 9.04
C ARG A 591 -52.16 11.14 9.48
N GLU A 592 -51.63 12.05 10.27
CA GLU A 592 -52.29 13.30 10.67
C GLU A 592 -52.60 14.19 9.45
N MET A 593 -51.75 14.16 8.43
CA MET A 593 -51.98 14.85 7.13
C MET A 593 -52.92 14.05 6.19
N GLY A 594 -53.53 12.95 6.63
CA GLY A 594 -54.44 12.12 5.84
C GLY A 594 -53.72 11.21 4.83
N ARG A 595 -52.39 11.08 4.90
CA ARG A 595 -51.60 10.22 4.03
C ARG A 595 -51.17 8.96 4.77
N ARG A 596 -51.39 7.78 4.19
CA ARG A 596 -50.89 6.50 4.72
C ARG A 596 -49.70 6.09 3.86
N ARG A 597 -48.49 6.26 4.36
CA ARG A 597 -47.22 5.78 3.75
C ARG A 597 -46.28 5.26 4.83
N GLU A 598 -45.70 4.11 4.62
CA GLU A 598 -44.59 3.63 5.42
C GLU A 598 -43.33 4.43 5.10
N VAL A 599 -42.56 4.74 6.11
CA VAL A 599 -41.27 5.46 5.99
C VAL A 599 -40.23 4.53 6.61
N LYS A 600 -39.41 3.94 5.75
CA LYS A 600 -38.41 2.94 6.11
C LYS A 600 -37.00 3.52 5.94
N PHE A 601 -36.05 3.06 6.75
CA PHE A 601 -34.65 3.44 6.65
C PHE A 601 -33.72 2.28 7.04
N ILE A 602 -32.46 2.34 6.60
CA ILE A 602 -31.43 1.33 6.85
C ILE A 602 -30.85 1.57 8.25
N SER A 603 -30.98 0.60 9.16
CA SER A 603 -30.52 0.72 10.55
C SER A 603 -29.60 -0.40 11.02
N CYS A 604 -29.59 -1.55 10.33
CA CYS A 604 -28.88 -2.77 10.73
C CYS A 604 -29.25 -3.26 12.16
N ARG A 605 -30.41 -2.87 12.71
CA ARG A 605 -30.78 -3.14 14.11
C ARG A 605 -30.87 -4.62 14.43
N GLY A 606 -31.52 -5.40 13.57
CA GLY A 606 -31.67 -6.83 13.79
C GLY A 606 -30.34 -7.59 13.71
N LEU A 607 -29.40 -7.10 12.89
CA LEU A 607 -28.05 -7.63 12.83
C LEU A 607 -27.30 -7.38 14.14
N VAL A 608 -27.39 -6.16 14.66
CA VAL A 608 -26.75 -5.75 15.92
C VAL A 608 -27.37 -6.49 17.12
N ALA A 609 -28.63 -6.86 17.06
CA ALA A 609 -29.31 -7.65 18.10
C ALA A 609 -28.92 -9.15 18.09
N ASN A 610 -28.13 -9.61 17.10
CA ASN A 610 -27.58 -10.96 17.08
C ASN A 610 -26.40 -11.05 18.05
N ALA A 611 -26.66 -11.41 19.30
CA ALA A 611 -25.67 -11.46 20.38
C ALA A 611 -24.50 -12.40 20.09
N PRO A 612 -24.67 -13.62 19.53
CA PRO A 612 -23.55 -14.48 19.13
C PRO A 612 -22.61 -13.83 18.12
N LEU A 613 -23.17 -13.18 17.09
CA LEU A 613 -22.37 -12.48 16.09
C LEU A 613 -21.59 -11.32 16.70
N MET A 614 -22.23 -10.50 17.53
CA MET A 614 -21.55 -9.37 18.18
C MET A 614 -20.46 -9.82 19.14
N ASP A 615 -20.66 -10.91 19.87
CA ASP A 615 -19.63 -11.50 20.74
C ASP A 615 -18.45 -12.05 19.93
N GLN A 616 -18.70 -12.75 18.82
CA GLN A 616 -17.64 -13.25 17.94
C GLN A 616 -16.85 -12.09 17.30
N MET A 617 -17.52 -11.02 16.87
CA MET A 617 -16.84 -9.83 16.35
C MET A 617 -15.93 -9.18 17.41
N ARG A 618 -16.39 -9.07 18.65
CA ARG A 618 -15.60 -8.56 19.77
C ARG A 618 -14.36 -9.42 20.03
N ARG A 619 -14.56 -10.74 20.18
CA ARG A 619 -13.48 -11.71 20.44
C ARG A 619 -12.47 -11.74 19.29
N MET A 620 -12.92 -11.69 18.05
CA MET A 620 -12.07 -11.61 16.85
C MET A 620 -11.13 -10.41 16.90
N LEU A 621 -11.66 -9.22 17.15
CA LEU A 621 -10.88 -8.00 17.25
C LEU A 621 -9.89 -8.03 18.42
N GLN A 622 -10.32 -8.51 19.59
CA GLN A 622 -9.47 -8.66 20.78
C GLN A 622 -8.34 -9.64 20.54
N CYS A 623 -8.65 -10.82 19.99
CA CYS A 623 -7.66 -11.85 19.69
C CYS A 623 -6.56 -11.35 18.72
N ILE A 624 -6.94 -10.61 17.68
CA ILE A 624 -5.97 -10.01 16.75
C ILE A 624 -5.15 -8.94 17.46
N GLN A 625 -5.78 -8.03 18.24
CA GLN A 625 -5.07 -6.99 18.99
C GLN A 625 -4.02 -7.57 19.96
N GLU A 626 -4.36 -8.65 20.67
CA GLU A 626 -3.45 -9.31 21.58
C GLU A 626 -2.19 -9.83 20.87
N GLU A 627 -2.33 -10.41 19.67
CA GLU A 627 -1.19 -10.90 18.90
C GLU A 627 -0.35 -9.77 18.30
N TYR A 628 -1.00 -8.68 17.86
CA TYR A 628 -0.32 -7.48 17.37
C TYR A 628 0.35 -6.67 18.50
N GLU A 629 -0.05 -6.91 19.76
CA GLU A 629 0.32 -6.07 20.92
C GLU A 629 0.03 -4.58 20.64
N TYR A 630 -1.00 -4.34 19.84
CA TYR A 630 -1.35 -3.02 19.34
C TYR A 630 -2.78 -2.98 18.82
N PRO A 631 -3.53 -1.87 19.00
CA PRO A 631 -4.85 -1.74 18.40
C PRO A 631 -4.83 -1.95 16.89
N VAL A 632 -5.87 -2.60 16.38
CA VAL A 632 -6.01 -2.89 14.94
C VAL A 632 -7.35 -2.38 14.43
N ASP A 633 -7.39 -2.10 13.12
CA ASP A 633 -8.64 -2.00 12.37
C ASP A 633 -8.74 -3.14 11.35
N THR A 634 -9.98 -3.52 11.06
CA THR A 634 -10.28 -4.62 10.14
C THR A 634 -11.42 -4.23 9.22
N GLU A 635 -11.37 -4.65 7.95
CA GLU A 635 -12.52 -4.58 7.05
C GLU A 635 -13.15 -5.98 6.95
N PHE A 636 -14.46 -6.02 6.95
CA PHE A 636 -15.20 -7.29 6.91
C PHE A 636 -16.53 -7.16 6.18
N THR A 637 -17.05 -8.31 5.72
CA THR A 637 -18.44 -8.44 5.27
C THR A 637 -19.17 -9.53 6.07
N ILE A 638 -20.49 -9.46 6.09
CA ILE A 638 -21.35 -10.42 6.76
C ILE A 638 -22.45 -10.85 5.77
N ASN A 639 -22.60 -12.15 5.61
CA ASN A 639 -23.76 -12.74 4.93
C ASN A 639 -24.58 -13.55 5.90
N ILE A 640 -25.91 -13.50 5.77
CA ILE A 640 -26.86 -14.24 6.62
C ILE A 640 -27.85 -14.97 5.72
N SER A 641 -28.06 -16.23 5.99
CA SER A 641 -29.06 -17.06 5.32
C SER A 641 -30.45 -16.90 5.96
N GLU A 642 -31.49 -17.37 5.27
CA GLU A 642 -32.89 -17.40 5.78
C GLU A 642 -33.03 -18.18 7.11
N ASN A 643 -32.18 -19.19 7.30
CA ASN A 643 -32.18 -20.02 8.51
C ASN A 643 -31.45 -19.34 9.70
N GLY A 644 -30.88 -18.15 9.48
CA GLY A 644 -30.15 -17.41 10.51
C GLY A 644 -28.67 -17.83 10.63
N GLU A 645 -28.18 -18.73 9.78
CA GLU A 645 -26.75 -19.04 9.67
C GLU A 645 -26.05 -17.86 9.04
N TYR A 646 -24.85 -17.51 9.52
CA TYR A 646 -24.09 -16.40 9.00
C TYR A 646 -22.63 -16.78 8.74
N SER A 647 -22.03 -16.06 7.82
CA SER A 647 -20.60 -16.09 7.57
C SER A 647 -20.01 -14.69 7.65
N ILE A 648 -18.74 -14.61 8.05
CA ILE A 648 -17.94 -13.39 8.12
C ILE A 648 -16.79 -13.53 7.14
N ASP A 649 -16.62 -12.57 6.24
CA ASP A 649 -15.41 -12.50 5.42
C ASP A 649 -14.50 -11.38 5.93
N LEU A 650 -13.30 -11.72 6.37
CA LEU A 650 -12.30 -10.79 6.83
C LEU A 650 -11.42 -10.36 5.64
N LEU A 651 -11.58 -9.12 5.20
CA LEU A 651 -11.01 -8.59 3.96
C LEU A 651 -9.68 -7.89 4.13
N GLN A 652 -9.43 -7.29 5.29
CA GLN A 652 -8.23 -6.54 5.60
C GLN A 652 -8.00 -6.48 7.11
N CYS A 653 -6.74 -6.41 7.52
CA CYS A 653 -6.36 -6.08 8.90
C CYS A 653 -5.05 -5.30 8.89
N ARG A 654 -5.01 -4.22 9.67
CA ARG A 654 -3.82 -3.40 9.82
C ARG A 654 -3.71 -2.85 11.25
N PRO A 655 -2.50 -2.47 11.69
CA PRO A 655 -2.33 -1.71 12.93
C PRO A 655 -3.08 -0.38 12.82
N LEU A 656 -3.85 -0.04 13.86
CA LEU A 656 -4.51 1.26 13.95
C LEU A 656 -3.47 2.37 13.90
N GLN A 657 -3.68 3.38 13.06
CA GLN A 657 -2.69 4.43 12.90
C GLN A 657 -2.69 5.35 14.14
N VAL A 658 -1.58 5.29 14.87
CA VAL A 658 -1.29 6.16 15.99
C VAL A 658 0.07 6.79 15.71
N GLN A 659 0.13 8.10 15.55
CA GLN A 659 1.41 8.79 15.43
C GLN A 659 2.13 8.77 16.78
N LYS A 660 3.21 8.00 16.89
CA LYS A 660 4.07 7.99 18.09
C LYS A 660 5.09 9.12 18.00
N GLY A 661 5.16 9.93 19.04
CA GLY A 661 6.31 10.83 19.26
C GLY A 661 7.62 10.03 19.37
N LYS A 662 8.75 10.66 19.07
CA LYS A 662 10.09 10.05 18.99
C LYS A 662 10.55 9.24 20.22
N ASN A 663 9.84 9.29 21.37
CA ASN A 663 10.25 8.68 22.63
C ASN A 663 9.24 7.66 23.24
N GLY A 664 8.32 7.12 22.45
CA GLY A 664 7.38 6.09 22.96
C GLY A 664 6.19 6.60 23.78
N SER A 665 6.21 7.83 24.28
CA SER A 665 5.08 8.54 24.88
C SER A 665 4.62 9.61 23.92
N VAL A 666 3.32 9.65 23.64
CA VAL A 666 2.73 10.67 22.76
C VAL A 666 2.80 12.04 23.42
N VAL A 667 2.63 12.10 24.74
CA VAL A 667 2.63 13.35 25.52
C VAL A 667 3.95 13.53 26.24
N PRO A 668 4.73 14.58 25.93
CA PRO A 668 5.99 14.86 26.60
C PRO A 668 5.76 15.27 28.06
N ALA A 669 6.66 14.83 28.94
CA ALA A 669 6.65 15.20 30.36
C ALA A 669 7.52 16.44 30.61
N GLY A 670 7.13 17.28 31.59
CA GLY A 670 7.97 18.37 32.09
C GLY A 670 8.00 19.62 31.21
N ILE A 671 6.98 19.84 30.40
CA ILE A 671 6.78 21.10 29.66
C ILE A 671 6.49 22.23 30.66
N PRO A 672 7.18 23.38 30.58
CA PRO A 672 6.88 24.53 31.42
C PRO A 672 5.46 25.02 31.23
N GLU A 673 4.76 25.37 32.31
CA GLU A 673 3.35 25.86 32.27
C GLU A 673 3.17 27.09 31.38
N GLU A 674 4.19 27.90 31.27
CA GLU A 674 4.23 29.10 30.41
C GLU A 674 4.09 28.73 28.89
N ASN A 675 4.42 27.50 28.51
CA ASN A 675 4.30 27.01 27.12
C ASN A 675 3.03 26.16 26.91
N ILE A 676 2.20 25.95 27.91
CA ILE A 676 0.98 25.16 27.79
C ILE A 676 -0.23 26.06 27.50
N LEU A 677 -0.88 25.82 26.36
CA LEU A 677 -2.16 26.45 26.03
C LEU A 677 -3.34 25.68 26.64
N LEU A 678 -3.34 24.37 26.50
CA LEU A 678 -4.37 23.46 27.02
C LEU A 678 -3.76 22.14 27.48
N GLU A 679 -4.06 21.72 28.70
CA GLU A 679 -3.81 20.34 29.16
C GLU A 679 -5.10 19.77 29.76
N SER A 680 -5.55 18.64 29.23
CA SER A 680 -6.77 17.98 29.70
C SER A 680 -6.61 16.47 29.87
N LYS A 681 -7.40 15.86 30.77
CA LYS A 681 -7.49 14.42 30.97
C LYS A 681 -8.94 13.94 30.83
N GLY A 682 -9.15 12.91 29.99
CA GLY A 682 -10.47 12.33 29.76
C GLY A 682 -11.47 13.32 29.13
N ALA A 683 -10.97 14.30 28.37
CA ALA A 683 -11.78 15.34 27.73
C ALA A 683 -11.55 15.44 26.21
N SER A 684 -10.73 14.56 25.63
CA SER A 684 -10.43 14.55 24.20
C SER A 684 -10.89 13.26 23.55
N MET A 685 -11.20 13.33 22.26
CA MET A 685 -11.58 12.21 21.41
C MET A 685 -11.06 12.41 20.00
N GLY A 686 -10.57 11.35 19.40
CA GLY A 686 -9.97 11.35 18.08
C GLY A 686 -8.87 10.31 17.98
N ILE A 687 -7.91 10.52 17.11
CA ILE A 687 -6.77 9.61 16.90
C ILE A 687 -5.60 10.06 17.77
N SER A 688 -4.91 9.12 18.45
CA SER A 688 -3.67 9.46 19.17
C SER A 688 -2.60 9.90 18.18
N GLY A 689 -1.88 10.99 18.49
CA GLY A 689 -0.84 11.47 17.61
C GLY A 689 -0.26 12.80 18.02
N THR A 690 0.68 13.29 17.18
CA THR A 690 1.26 14.63 17.31
C THR A 690 0.99 15.39 16.03
N SER A 691 0.50 16.61 16.14
CA SER A 691 0.32 17.52 15.00
C SER A 691 0.81 18.92 15.38
N THR A 692 0.99 19.76 14.37
CA THR A 692 1.30 21.18 14.55
C THR A 692 0.07 22.01 14.24
N LEU A 693 0.01 23.24 14.76
CA LEU A 693 -1.04 24.20 14.45
C LEU A 693 -0.44 25.42 13.75
N ASP A 694 -1.12 25.84 12.69
CA ASP A 694 -0.82 27.09 11.98
C ASP A 694 -1.74 28.21 12.43
N LEU A 695 -3.03 27.90 12.67
CA LEU A 695 -4.06 28.88 12.97
C LEU A 695 -4.95 28.42 14.13
N ILE A 696 -5.31 29.37 14.98
CA ILE A 696 -6.31 29.15 16.03
C ILE A 696 -7.42 30.20 15.89
N VAL A 697 -8.62 29.71 15.58
CA VAL A 697 -9.83 30.54 15.57
C VAL A 697 -10.45 30.47 16.96
N TYR A 698 -10.52 31.63 17.61
CA TYR A 698 -10.98 31.77 18.99
C TYR A 698 -12.21 32.65 19.07
N VAL A 699 -13.25 32.18 19.72
CA VAL A 699 -14.45 32.94 20.01
C VAL A 699 -14.44 33.32 21.51
N ASP A 700 -14.35 34.61 21.81
CA ASP A 700 -14.37 35.13 23.19
C ASP A 700 -15.71 34.79 23.86
N PRO A 701 -15.74 33.95 24.88
CA PRO A 701 -16.98 33.48 25.50
C PRO A 701 -17.77 34.59 26.17
N VAL A 702 -17.08 35.54 26.77
CA VAL A 702 -17.71 36.66 27.52
C VAL A 702 -18.44 37.54 26.54
N LYS A 703 -17.80 38.00 25.51
CA LYS A 703 -18.37 38.88 24.49
C LYS A 703 -19.40 38.18 23.63
N TYR A 704 -19.22 36.87 23.32
CA TYR A 704 -20.21 36.09 22.60
C TYR A 704 -21.56 36.02 23.30
N TYR A 705 -21.56 35.76 24.61
CA TYR A 705 -22.80 35.72 25.39
C TYR A 705 -23.43 37.09 25.66
N GLU A 706 -22.65 38.17 25.50
CA GLU A 706 -23.17 39.57 25.56
C GLU A 706 -23.88 40.00 24.26
N LEU A 707 -23.64 39.30 23.14
CA LEU A 707 -24.30 39.59 21.88
C LEU A 707 -25.81 39.40 21.96
N PRO A 708 -26.58 40.29 21.29
CA PRO A 708 -28.00 40.07 21.07
C PRO A 708 -28.25 38.73 20.35
N TYR A 709 -29.30 38.03 20.71
CA TYR A 709 -29.66 36.73 20.15
C TYR A 709 -29.62 36.67 18.62
N LYS A 710 -30.17 37.69 17.95
CA LYS A 710 -30.22 37.84 16.50
C LYS A 710 -28.86 37.97 15.81
N ASP A 711 -27.83 38.37 16.53
CA ASP A 711 -26.49 38.63 15.98
C ASP A 711 -25.53 37.45 16.20
N LYS A 712 -25.92 36.45 17.02
CA LYS A 712 -25.08 35.25 17.28
C LYS A 712 -24.89 34.38 16.04
N ASP A 713 -25.85 34.35 15.12
CA ASP A 713 -25.71 33.68 13.83
C ASP A 713 -24.60 34.24 12.95
N LEU A 714 -24.23 35.53 13.16
CA LEU A 714 -23.13 36.13 12.41
C LEU A 714 -21.78 35.52 12.79
N VAL A 715 -21.63 35.04 14.01
CA VAL A 715 -20.41 34.32 14.46
C VAL A 715 -20.28 33.01 13.71
N ALA A 716 -21.33 32.23 13.61
CA ALA A 716 -21.32 30.95 12.85
C ALA A 716 -20.99 31.17 11.37
N LYS A 717 -21.60 32.20 10.75
CA LYS A 717 -21.32 32.59 9.36
C LYS A 717 -19.86 33.00 9.14
N LEU A 718 -19.26 33.71 10.11
CA LEU A 718 -17.86 34.12 10.02
C LEU A 718 -16.93 32.92 10.15
N ILE A 719 -17.19 31.98 11.09
CA ILE A 719 -16.47 30.73 11.24
C ILE A 719 -16.55 29.92 9.92
N GLY A 720 -17.73 29.80 9.32
CA GLY A 720 -17.91 29.16 8.03
C GLY A 720 -17.11 29.83 6.92
N LYS A 721 -17.03 31.17 6.89
CA LYS A 721 -16.24 31.92 5.91
C LYS A 721 -14.74 31.64 6.06
N ILE A 722 -14.23 31.56 7.27
CA ILE A 722 -12.83 31.20 7.58
C ILE A 722 -12.57 29.75 7.14
N ASN A 723 -13.45 28.83 7.49
CA ASN A 723 -13.38 27.43 7.09
C ASN A 723 -13.29 27.26 5.55
N TRP A 724 -14.14 27.97 4.80
CA TRP A 724 -14.15 27.95 3.34
C TRP A 724 -12.87 28.54 2.74
N HIS A 725 -12.31 29.59 3.33
CA HIS A 725 -11.08 30.22 2.86
C HIS A 725 -9.87 29.28 2.96
N TYR A 726 -9.76 28.54 4.05
CA TYR A 726 -8.63 27.66 4.30
C TYR A 726 -8.84 26.21 3.86
N ARG A 727 -10.03 25.83 3.38
CA ARG A 727 -10.39 24.46 3.04
C ARG A 727 -9.40 23.76 2.07
N ASP A 728 -8.94 24.50 1.06
CA ASP A 728 -8.04 23.98 0.01
C ASP A 728 -6.58 24.40 0.25
N LEU A 729 -6.31 25.10 1.35
CA LEU A 729 -4.98 25.49 1.77
C LEU A 729 -4.52 24.53 2.86
N GLU A 730 -3.32 23.95 2.72
CA GLU A 730 -2.76 23.01 3.69
C GLU A 730 -2.37 23.70 5.01
N LYS A 731 -3.40 24.19 5.76
CA LYS A 731 -3.23 24.82 7.06
C LYS A 731 -3.89 23.99 8.15
N HIS A 732 -3.15 23.71 9.20
CA HIS A 732 -3.66 23.02 10.39
C HIS A 732 -4.36 24.01 11.32
N MET A 733 -5.66 23.82 11.48
CA MET A 733 -6.50 24.79 12.19
C MET A 733 -7.18 24.20 13.43
N MET A 734 -7.24 24.99 14.48
CA MET A 734 -8.03 24.69 15.67
C MET A 734 -9.14 25.73 15.85
N LEU A 735 -10.35 25.28 16.17
CA LEU A 735 -11.47 26.13 16.54
C LEU A 735 -11.76 26.01 18.03
N ILE A 736 -11.79 27.15 18.76
CA ILE A 736 -12.15 27.23 20.19
C ILE A 736 -13.45 28.05 20.30
N VAL A 737 -14.50 27.43 20.81
CA VAL A 737 -15.81 28.06 20.93
C VAL A 737 -16.45 27.86 22.31
N PRO A 738 -17.26 28.82 22.78
CA PRO A 738 -18.06 28.64 23.98
C PRO A 738 -19.29 27.76 23.73
N GLY A 739 -19.52 26.77 24.59
CA GLY A 739 -20.66 25.86 24.50
C GLY A 739 -20.56 24.91 23.29
N ARG A 740 -21.69 24.43 22.80
CA ARG A 740 -21.79 23.45 21.73
C ARG A 740 -21.54 24.06 20.35
N VAL A 741 -20.81 23.35 19.50
CA VAL A 741 -20.89 23.53 18.05
C VAL A 741 -22.13 22.82 17.48
N GLY A 742 -22.66 23.31 16.36
CA GLY A 742 -23.79 22.67 15.69
C GLY A 742 -25.11 22.63 16.47
N THR A 743 -25.26 23.48 17.45
CA THR A 743 -26.54 23.68 18.14
C THR A 743 -27.49 24.53 17.30
N THR A 744 -28.78 24.29 17.43
CA THR A 744 -29.83 25.17 16.86
C THR A 744 -30.15 26.33 17.77
N SER A 745 -29.69 26.31 19.01
CA SER A 745 -29.91 27.37 20.02
C SER A 745 -28.62 28.11 20.31
N PRO A 746 -28.51 29.39 19.93
CA PRO A 746 -27.33 30.22 20.22
C PRO A 746 -27.05 30.46 21.72
N GLU A 747 -27.95 30.08 22.60
CA GLU A 747 -27.72 30.12 24.06
C GLU A 747 -26.92 28.92 24.56
N LEU A 748 -26.98 27.79 23.84
CA LEU A 748 -26.26 26.58 24.18
C LEU A 748 -24.84 26.53 23.56
N GLY A 749 -24.52 27.43 22.64
CA GLY A 749 -23.23 27.48 21.96
C GLY A 749 -23.33 28.17 20.60
N VAL A 750 -22.38 27.90 19.71
CA VAL A 750 -22.32 28.54 18.40
C VAL A 750 -23.08 27.72 17.35
N PRO A 751 -24.10 28.30 16.67
CA PRO A 751 -25.01 27.55 15.79
C PRO A 751 -24.38 27.27 14.39
N THR A 752 -23.26 26.54 14.35
CA THR A 752 -22.60 26.14 13.10
C THR A 752 -23.20 24.85 12.54
N ALA A 753 -23.23 24.70 11.22
CA ALA A 753 -23.42 23.40 10.58
C ALA A 753 -22.06 22.70 10.44
N PHE A 754 -22.05 21.36 10.25
CA PHE A 754 -20.79 20.64 10.04
C PHE A 754 -20.00 21.17 8.84
N ALA A 755 -20.67 21.55 7.76
CA ALA A 755 -20.04 22.15 6.58
C ALA A 755 -19.25 23.44 6.89
N ASP A 756 -19.61 24.15 7.96
CA ASP A 756 -18.96 25.38 8.38
C ASP A 756 -17.69 25.14 9.21
N ILE A 757 -17.43 23.88 9.63
CA ILE A 757 -16.30 23.52 10.49
C ILE A 757 -15.50 22.32 9.97
N SER A 758 -15.79 21.84 8.79
CA SER A 758 -15.22 20.60 8.25
C SER A 758 -13.73 20.66 7.87
N ALA A 759 -13.14 21.84 7.75
CA ALA A 759 -11.72 22.03 7.45
C ALA A 759 -10.85 22.24 8.70
N TYR A 760 -11.42 22.28 9.89
CA TYR A 760 -10.65 22.33 11.13
C TYR A 760 -10.13 20.94 11.50
N ASP A 761 -8.89 20.85 11.94
CA ASP A 761 -8.29 19.60 12.45
C ASP A 761 -8.72 19.35 13.90
N ILE A 762 -8.99 20.42 14.67
CA ILE A 762 -9.32 20.34 16.09
C ILE A 762 -10.52 21.26 16.41
N ILE A 763 -11.50 20.70 17.12
CA ILE A 763 -12.61 21.44 17.69
C ILE A 763 -12.50 21.40 19.22
N CYS A 764 -12.47 22.56 19.86
CA CYS A 764 -12.43 22.69 21.29
C CYS A 764 -13.67 23.47 21.79
N GLU A 765 -14.50 22.81 22.56
CA GLU A 765 -15.66 23.44 23.23
C GLU A 765 -15.29 23.84 24.66
N THR A 766 -15.73 25.00 25.11
CA THR A 766 -15.53 25.43 26.50
C THR A 766 -16.83 25.46 27.26
N GLU A 767 -16.81 25.03 28.54
CA GLU A 767 -17.99 25.01 29.43
C GLU A 767 -18.37 26.41 29.96
N GLU A 768 -17.66 27.44 29.55
CA GLU A 768 -17.94 28.81 29.95
C GLU A 768 -19.27 29.32 29.40
N SER A 769 -20.17 29.70 30.29
CA SER A 769 -21.49 30.27 29.97
C SER A 769 -21.89 31.32 31.01
N ARG A 770 -22.56 32.38 30.56
CA ARG A 770 -23.19 33.36 31.45
C ARG A 770 -24.66 33.04 31.73
N ALA A 771 -25.22 32.00 31.15
CA ALA A 771 -26.67 31.72 31.25
C ALA A 771 -27.12 31.14 32.60
N GLY A 772 -26.25 31.03 33.57
CA GLY A 772 -26.55 30.47 34.89
C GLY A 772 -26.65 28.94 34.93
N TYR A 773 -26.34 28.27 33.84
CA TYR A 773 -26.16 26.83 33.74
C TYR A 773 -25.01 26.54 32.78
N ASN A 774 -24.29 25.46 33.02
CA ASN A 774 -23.26 25.03 32.13
C ASN A 774 -23.87 24.33 30.91
N PRO A 775 -23.62 24.77 29.66
CA PRO A 775 -24.13 24.10 28.49
C PRO A 775 -23.56 22.70 28.42
N GLU A 776 -24.40 21.74 28.11
CA GLU A 776 -23.93 20.40 27.75
C GLU A 776 -23.07 20.52 26.49
N LEU A 777 -21.89 19.92 26.52
CA LEU A 777 -21.00 19.84 25.37
C LEU A 777 -21.53 18.84 24.35
N SER A 778 -20.94 18.80 23.14
CA SER A 778 -21.44 18.02 22.00
C SER A 778 -21.30 16.51 22.13
N TYR A 779 -20.86 15.99 23.27
CA TYR A 779 -20.78 14.55 23.53
C TYR A 779 -22.11 13.83 23.26
N GLY A 780 -22.05 12.86 22.33
CA GLY A 780 -23.23 12.05 21.98
C GLY A 780 -24.25 12.74 21.08
N SER A 781 -23.97 13.94 20.59
CA SER A 781 -24.80 14.64 19.60
C SER A 781 -24.49 14.19 18.17
N HIS A 782 -25.38 14.53 17.24
CA HIS A 782 -25.20 14.21 15.81
C HIS A 782 -23.97 14.90 15.19
N ILE A 783 -23.65 16.12 15.56
CA ILE A 783 -22.42 16.81 15.08
C ILE A 783 -21.17 16.11 15.54
N PHE A 784 -21.23 15.49 16.71
CA PHE A 784 -20.14 14.70 17.22
C PHE A 784 -19.84 13.49 16.32
N GLN A 785 -20.88 12.84 15.77
CA GLN A 785 -20.71 11.77 14.79
C GLN A 785 -20.07 12.28 13.51
N ASP A 786 -20.44 13.46 13.03
CA ASP A 786 -19.79 14.11 11.88
C ASP A 786 -18.31 14.39 12.12
N LEU A 787 -17.93 14.83 13.33
CA LEU A 787 -16.53 15.04 13.70
C LEU A 787 -15.73 13.73 13.69
N VAL A 788 -16.32 12.66 14.22
CA VAL A 788 -15.75 11.31 14.21
C VAL A 788 -15.51 10.83 12.77
N GLU A 789 -16.51 10.97 11.91
CA GLU A 789 -16.43 10.56 10.51
C GLU A 789 -15.37 11.34 9.72
N ALA A 790 -15.14 12.60 10.08
CA ALA A 790 -14.13 13.44 9.44
C ALA A 790 -12.74 13.34 10.09
N GLU A 791 -12.58 12.46 11.09
CA GLU A 791 -11.33 12.31 11.87
C GLU A 791 -10.86 13.61 12.55
N ILE A 792 -11.78 14.53 12.84
CA ILE A 792 -11.50 15.78 13.54
C ILE A 792 -11.29 15.49 15.03
N LEU A 793 -10.16 15.92 15.58
CA LEU A 793 -9.90 15.82 17.01
C LEU A 793 -10.87 16.73 17.79
N TYR A 794 -11.67 16.12 18.65
CA TYR A 794 -12.55 16.87 19.53
C TYR A 794 -11.96 16.93 20.93
N THR A 795 -11.99 18.10 21.55
CA THR A 795 -11.64 18.28 22.96
C THR A 795 -12.57 19.27 23.64
N ALA A 796 -12.57 19.24 24.97
CA ALA A 796 -13.40 20.11 25.76
C ALA A 796 -12.66 20.66 26.98
N VAL A 797 -12.93 21.90 27.30
CA VAL A 797 -12.46 22.58 28.52
C VAL A 797 -13.58 22.55 29.55
N PHE A 798 -13.37 21.79 30.62
CA PHE A 798 -14.33 21.69 31.75
C PHE A 798 -13.88 22.49 32.94
N GLN A 799 -14.82 23.03 33.69
CA GLN A 799 -14.56 23.57 35.03
C GLN A 799 -14.33 22.38 35.99
N GLY A 800 -13.11 22.19 36.49
CA GLY A 800 -12.80 21.15 37.47
C GLY A 800 -11.61 20.25 37.08
N GLU A 801 -11.56 19.01 37.60
CA GLU A 801 -10.36 18.15 37.58
C GLU A 801 -9.94 17.66 36.16
N LYS A 802 -10.82 17.72 35.19
CA LYS A 802 -10.51 17.22 33.83
C LYS A 802 -9.60 18.16 33.05
N THR A 803 -9.70 19.47 33.26
CA THR A 803 -8.85 20.46 32.62
C THR A 803 -7.80 20.90 33.62
N LYS A 804 -6.54 20.54 33.39
CA LYS A 804 -5.44 20.86 34.25
C LYS A 804 -4.91 22.27 34.01
N HIS A 805 -4.86 22.67 32.75
CA HIS A 805 -4.36 23.96 32.32
C HIS A 805 -5.14 24.47 31.11
N TYR A 806 -5.53 25.75 31.10
CA TYR A 806 -6.13 26.41 29.94
C TYR A 806 -5.83 27.91 30.01
N SER A 807 -5.10 28.43 29.04
CA SER A 807 -4.58 29.80 29.01
C SER A 807 -4.76 30.46 27.64
N PRO A 808 -6.03 30.75 27.24
CA PRO A 808 -6.32 31.38 25.95
C PRO A 808 -5.73 32.79 25.80
N GLU A 809 -5.46 33.51 26.93
CA GLU A 809 -4.85 34.83 26.92
C GLU A 809 -3.46 34.87 26.25
N LYS A 810 -2.75 33.74 26.19
CA LYS A 810 -1.46 33.62 25.50
C LYS A 810 -1.57 33.81 23.99
N LEU A 811 -2.77 33.62 23.42
CA LEU A 811 -3.01 33.80 22.00
C LEU A 811 -2.97 35.28 21.59
N ALA A 812 -3.23 36.19 22.54
CA ALA A 812 -3.25 37.64 22.27
C ALA A 812 -1.90 38.20 21.79
N ASP A 813 -0.79 37.47 22.03
CA ASP A 813 0.54 37.85 21.55
C ASP A 813 0.79 37.45 20.08
N SER A 814 -0.15 36.71 19.46
CA SER A 814 -0.06 36.26 18.07
C SER A 814 -0.71 37.27 17.14
N LYS A 815 -0.30 37.27 15.87
CA LYS A 815 -0.93 38.11 14.85
C LYS A 815 -2.38 37.70 14.63
N ASP A 816 -3.31 38.63 14.78
CA ASP A 816 -4.72 38.39 14.49
C ASP A 816 -5.01 38.71 13.01
N LEU A 817 -5.48 37.73 12.26
CA LEU A 817 -5.79 37.82 10.82
C LEU A 817 -7.27 38.15 10.59
N ILE A 818 -8.08 38.40 11.59
CA ILE A 818 -9.54 38.55 11.46
C ILE A 818 -9.95 39.65 10.47
N ASP A 819 -9.15 40.71 10.34
CA ASP A 819 -9.43 41.81 9.41
C ASP A 819 -9.39 41.40 7.93
N GLU A 820 -8.73 40.28 7.59
CA GLU A 820 -8.65 39.75 6.23
C GLU A 820 -10.00 39.17 5.76
N PHE A 821 -10.87 38.84 6.69
CA PHE A 821 -12.15 38.16 6.39
C PHE A 821 -13.35 39.08 6.18
N GLY A 822 -13.23 40.39 6.46
CA GLY A 822 -14.33 41.33 6.30
C GLY A 822 -15.56 40.89 7.10
N TYR A 823 -15.70 41.34 8.30
CA TYR A 823 -16.78 41.01 9.24
C TYR A 823 -17.61 42.22 9.59
N SER A 824 -18.78 41.97 10.19
CA SER A 824 -19.64 43.06 10.74
C SER A 824 -18.98 43.69 11.96
N GLU A 825 -19.03 45.04 12.10
CA GLU A 825 -18.46 45.75 13.23
C GLU A 825 -18.98 45.20 14.60
N VAL A 826 -20.17 44.61 14.62
CA VAL A 826 -20.77 44.01 15.82
C VAL A 826 -19.91 42.82 16.32
N LEU A 827 -19.13 42.18 15.47
CA LEU A 827 -18.26 41.04 15.83
C LEU A 827 -16.85 41.44 16.23
N LYS A 828 -16.54 42.72 16.25
CA LYS A 828 -15.20 43.21 16.57
C LYS A 828 -14.75 42.77 17.96
N GLY A 829 -13.64 42.03 18.01
CA GLY A 829 -13.09 41.50 19.25
C GLY A 829 -13.87 40.33 19.86
N ILE A 830 -14.78 39.69 19.11
CA ILE A 830 -15.52 38.50 19.54
C ILE A 830 -14.91 37.27 18.89
N VAL A 831 -14.60 37.32 17.58
CA VAL A 831 -13.91 36.26 16.85
C VAL A 831 -12.51 36.73 16.51
N HIS A 832 -11.54 35.89 16.76
CA HIS A 832 -10.13 36.12 16.45
C HIS A 832 -9.59 34.98 15.60
N VAL A 833 -8.65 35.28 14.70
CA VAL A 833 -7.93 34.30 13.87
C VAL A 833 -6.43 34.48 14.12
N TYR A 834 -5.92 33.76 15.08
CA TYR A 834 -4.52 33.87 15.48
C TYR A 834 -3.61 33.04 14.59
N ASP A 835 -2.63 33.71 13.96
CA ASP A 835 -1.54 33.02 13.26
C ASP A 835 -0.48 32.60 14.28
N VAL A 836 -0.34 31.29 14.47
CA VAL A 836 0.58 30.67 15.41
C VAL A 836 1.70 29.90 14.71
N SER A 837 1.85 30.03 13.39
CA SER A 837 2.83 29.30 12.58
C SER A 837 4.26 29.54 13.09
N ASP A 838 4.60 30.79 13.48
CA ASP A 838 5.93 31.14 13.99
C ASP A 838 6.18 30.64 15.42
N ARG A 839 5.14 30.33 16.18
CA ARG A 839 5.23 29.88 17.56
C ARG A 839 5.47 28.39 17.72
N LYS A 840 5.40 27.61 16.62
CA LYS A 840 5.56 26.15 16.62
C LYS A 840 4.63 25.46 17.62
N CYS A 841 3.35 25.83 17.59
CA CYS A 841 2.36 25.21 18.46
C CYS A 841 2.22 23.74 18.09
N GLU A 842 2.31 22.85 19.08
CA GLU A 842 2.24 21.40 18.91
C GLU A 842 1.08 20.82 19.71
N VAL A 843 0.43 19.83 19.16
CA VAL A 843 -0.65 19.09 19.79
C VAL A 843 -0.19 17.67 20.03
N PHE A 844 -0.31 17.21 21.25
CA PHE A 844 -0.01 15.85 21.68
C PHE A 844 -1.30 15.23 22.24
N ASN A 845 -1.84 14.24 21.55
CA ASN A 845 -3.06 13.56 21.96
C ASN A 845 -2.80 12.07 22.19
N ASP A 846 -2.99 11.61 23.40
CA ASP A 846 -2.92 10.20 23.79
C ASP A 846 -4.30 9.73 24.27
N ILE A 847 -5.07 9.14 23.37
CA ILE A 847 -6.40 8.64 23.67
C ILE A 847 -6.37 7.48 24.67
N ALA A 848 -5.37 6.57 24.56
CA ALA A 848 -5.23 5.45 25.46
C ALA A 848 -4.87 5.89 26.89
N GLY A 849 -4.00 6.92 27.00
CA GLY A 849 -3.68 7.56 28.27
C GLY A 849 -4.66 8.64 28.70
N GLU A 850 -5.72 8.88 27.91
CA GLU A 850 -6.73 9.93 28.14
C GLU A 850 -6.13 11.33 28.33
N HIS A 851 -5.02 11.64 27.67
CA HIS A 851 -4.24 12.85 27.89
C HIS A 851 -4.03 13.67 26.62
N LEU A 852 -4.47 14.92 26.66
CA LEU A 852 -4.22 15.90 25.61
C LEU A 852 -3.36 17.03 26.17
N LEU A 853 -2.34 17.42 25.41
CA LEU A 853 -1.49 18.58 25.68
C LEU A 853 -1.34 19.40 24.39
N ILE A 854 -1.63 20.68 24.48
CA ILE A 854 -1.38 21.66 23.41
C ILE A 854 -0.40 22.69 23.95
N THR A 855 0.72 22.85 23.27
CA THR A 855 1.76 23.82 23.61
C THR A 855 1.78 24.92 22.56
N CYS A 856 2.05 26.16 23.03
CA CYS A 856 2.21 27.30 22.13
C CYS A 856 3.23 28.28 22.70
#